data_3e25d3c7190898febbb91055c79f7cc2
#
_entry.id   3e25d3c7190898febbb91055c79f7cc2
#
_cell.length_a   1.000
_cell.length_b   1.000
_cell.length_c   1.000
_cell.angle_alpha   90.00
_cell.angle_beta   90.00
_cell.angle_gamma   90.00
#
_symmetry.space_group_name_H-M   'P 1'
#
loop_
_entity.id
_entity.type
_entity.pdbx_description
1 polymer ?
#
loop_
_entity_poly.entity_id
_entity_poly.type
_entity_poly.pdbx_seq_one_letter_code
_entity_poly.pdbx_strand_id
1 'polypeptide(L)'
;MAKQKQIDSLQTMQARTLSPSGASVNAKDMLRLEMLTSFEKYTKAMFKAQYHRSFIVAEHHKKMFAALQDVVDGKCKRLIINIAPRYGKCVDPLTRVLTASGWSYAKDLKANDQVYSFKDGKAVLECCQGVEPAYKDSVRITMRSGRTIICSKDHPMLSTFGYVEAGSLKAGDRIQALRTKIDGSYKISDEELLFLTGMLFEGNCSNPHCLRFATDDKEVYDVMHKCCEQLGITMKHYDCCRRFEYNILGGESGIAGQLLDKAGFLGHLATNKRLPAEWLQLPLRQKYMFLDLMFATDGWINIATGQCGITLANKALIDDIQSLLATMGIISTISFKSNNYNNAWVLNISRQEAQRFVDKITWYQKAPSAKAIRAKKAISNIDTYPYEIIPKEKLTYQTVKAGLRCSSTKAISREKMGRLISVFPQLDKYLCKDFYLDEITEIIEIGPQQLIHVGIDNTHNFIANGLVSHNTELVIKSFISWCFALNPKCRFLHLSYSDLLVNDNSDTIRNIMQEELYATLFPESALASEKGSSKRWKTKAGGELYAVSTQGQVTGFGAGNVDIDPETELAGSSDIFTSAMFEDDTKEILKMIGATTNIFQGAIVIDDPIKPEEADSDIVRTRINTRFENTIRNRTNSRNTPIIIIMQRLHENDLCGYLQTVEPGEWTVLSLPAIQTDPETGEERALWPMKHTLEELYKMRAINPVVFDTQYMQDPTPKEGLMYEGFGTYTKDQLPVGQKALRRWNYTDTADTGADFLCSICFIDTPEYVYVTDVLFTDAPMEVTEPQQAAMLNRNQTVDSLIESNNGGRSYQRNVKRILRSEMRNFKCSVRTFTQTQNKKSRIFTQSAQVQNDILFPEGWERKWPKFYQALMSYRKDNKKKNQPDDAPDCLTGVYEMHSSKSRNKKIKRKN
;
A
#
# COMPACT_ATOMS: atom_id res chain seq x y z
N MET A 1 11.04 -10.68 36.76
CA MET A 1 10.73 -11.91 37.50
C MET A 1 9.66 -12.77 36.85
N ALA A 2 8.56 -12.23 36.29
CA ALA A 2 7.54 -13.06 35.64
C ALA A 2 8.02 -13.69 34.30
N LYS A 3 8.79 -12.97 33.49
CA LYS A 3 9.40 -13.49 32.25
C LYS A 3 10.41 -14.59 32.49
N GLN A 4 11.20 -14.49 33.56
CA GLN A 4 12.20 -15.51 33.92
C GLN A 4 11.49 -16.79 34.38
N LYS A 5 10.40 -16.68 35.18
CA LYS A 5 9.58 -17.84 35.56
C LYS A 5 8.92 -18.54 34.38
N GLN A 6 8.60 -17.82 33.30
CA GLN A 6 8.01 -18.40 32.11
C GLN A 6 9.06 -19.12 31.24
N ILE A 7 10.30 -18.57 31.17
CA ILE A 7 11.44 -19.21 30.50
C ILE A 7 11.88 -20.46 31.30
N ASP A 8 11.95 -20.35 32.62
CA ASP A 8 12.29 -21.48 33.50
C ASP A 8 11.21 -22.58 33.47
N SER A 9 9.92 -22.20 33.29
CA SER A 9 8.82 -23.17 33.12
C SER A 9 8.90 -23.89 31.76
N LEU A 10 9.30 -23.18 30.67
CA LEU A 10 9.51 -23.78 29.35
C LEU A 10 10.76 -24.67 29.28
N GLN A 11 11.84 -24.28 29.94
CA GLN A 11 13.03 -25.12 30.07
C GLN A 11 12.77 -26.31 31.00
N THR A 12 11.95 -26.15 32.04
CA THR A 12 11.52 -27.24 32.92
C THR A 12 10.50 -28.16 32.21
N MET A 13 9.69 -27.61 31.25
CA MET A 13 8.83 -28.45 30.39
C MET A 13 9.67 -29.23 29.36
N GLN A 14 10.71 -28.63 28.76
CA GLN A 14 11.64 -29.37 27.89
C GLN A 14 12.38 -30.49 28.63
N ALA A 15 12.61 -30.36 29.96
CA ALA A 15 13.22 -31.39 30.79
C ALA A 15 12.21 -32.41 31.38
N ARG A 16 10.89 -32.14 31.28
CA ARG A 16 9.81 -33.00 31.81
C ARG A 16 8.92 -33.61 30.73
N THR A 17 9.33 -33.66 29.47
CA THR A 17 8.61 -34.34 28.36
C THR A 17 8.73 -35.87 28.38
N LEU A 18 8.86 -36.44 29.55
CA LEU A 18 8.51 -37.86 29.77
C LEU A 18 7.11 -37.86 30.40
N SER A 19 6.12 -38.39 29.69
CA SER A 19 4.84 -38.77 30.28
C SER A 19 5.10 -39.74 31.42
N PRO A 20 4.17 -39.90 32.37
CA PRO A 20 4.27 -40.97 33.36
C PRO A 20 4.38 -42.38 32.73
N SER A 21 4.01 -42.51 31.45
CA SER A 21 4.11 -43.75 30.64
C SER A 21 5.44 -43.89 29.87
N GLY A 22 6.34 -42.84 29.87
CA GLY A 22 7.62 -42.92 29.16
C GLY A 22 7.55 -42.68 27.64
N ALA A 23 6.40 -42.25 27.09
CA ALA A 23 6.26 -41.98 25.68
C ALA A 23 6.75 -40.56 25.32
N SER A 24 7.56 -40.44 24.28
CA SER A 24 8.03 -39.14 23.75
C SER A 24 6.92 -38.51 22.91
N VAL A 25 6.47 -37.29 23.26
CA VAL A 25 5.53 -36.50 22.44
C VAL A 25 6.16 -36.25 21.07
N ASN A 26 5.45 -36.60 20.01
CA ASN A 26 5.90 -36.41 18.63
C ASN A 26 6.06 -34.92 18.32
N ALA A 27 7.12 -34.52 17.62
CA ALA A 27 7.40 -33.14 17.22
C ALA A 27 6.24 -32.51 16.39
N LYS A 28 5.48 -33.34 15.66
CA LYS A 28 4.29 -32.90 14.89
C LYS A 28 3.16 -32.48 15.83
N ASP A 29 2.90 -33.23 16.89
CA ASP A 29 1.83 -32.95 17.86
C ASP A 29 2.18 -31.73 18.70
N MET A 30 3.46 -31.53 19.06
CA MET A 30 3.92 -30.31 19.72
C MET A 30 3.69 -29.06 18.85
N LEU A 31 4.05 -29.12 17.57
CA LEU A 31 3.82 -28.01 16.63
C LEU A 31 2.33 -27.75 16.46
N ARG A 32 1.52 -28.79 16.32
CA ARG A 32 0.04 -28.68 16.24
C ARG A 32 -0.52 -27.99 17.48
N LEU A 33 -0.10 -28.40 18.68
CA LEU A 33 -0.54 -27.82 19.94
C LEU A 33 -0.17 -26.33 20.05
N GLU A 34 1.07 -25.98 19.67
CA GLU A 34 1.52 -24.59 19.66
C GLU A 34 0.70 -23.70 18.72
N MET A 35 0.32 -24.22 17.56
CA MET A 35 -0.49 -23.50 16.56
C MET A 35 -1.95 -23.38 17.01
N LEU A 36 -2.51 -24.36 17.71
CA LEU A 36 -3.88 -24.31 18.24
C LEU A 36 -4.00 -23.37 19.44
N THR A 37 -2.99 -23.27 20.28
CA THR A 37 -3.03 -22.43 21.50
C THR A 37 -2.73 -20.97 21.27
N SER A 38 -2.21 -20.57 20.10
CA SER A 38 -1.82 -19.19 19.81
C SER A 38 -2.01 -18.81 18.35
N PHE A 39 -2.89 -17.84 18.12
CA PHE A 39 -3.11 -17.26 16.80
C PHE A 39 -1.82 -16.66 16.20
N GLU A 40 -0.97 -16.03 17.01
CA GLU A 40 0.33 -15.53 16.58
C GLU A 40 1.24 -16.66 16.08
N LYS A 41 1.35 -17.75 16.84
CA LYS A 41 2.20 -18.91 16.46
C LYS A 41 1.67 -19.58 15.20
N TYR A 42 0.35 -19.75 15.09
CA TYR A 42 -0.30 -20.27 13.89
C TYR A 42 0.03 -19.40 12.66
N THR A 43 -0.20 -18.08 12.76
CA THR A 43 0.07 -17.15 11.66
C THR A 43 1.53 -17.19 11.22
N LYS A 44 2.48 -17.22 12.17
CA LYS A 44 3.91 -17.34 11.87
C LYS A 44 4.25 -18.66 11.16
N ALA A 45 3.71 -19.77 11.61
CA ALA A 45 3.97 -21.08 11.04
C ALA A 45 3.39 -21.20 9.62
N MET A 46 2.13 -20.81 9.43
CA MET A 46 1.47 -20.84 8.13
C MET A 46 2.09 -19.87 7.13
N PHE A 47 2.46 -18.66 7.58
CA PHE A 47 3.20 -17.72 6.74
C PHE A 47 4.55 -18.30 6.29
N LYS A 48 5.28 -18.97 7.20
CA LYS A 48 6.54 -19.62 6.86
C LYS A 48 6.34 -20.77 5.89
N ALA A 49 5.27 -21.55 6.03
CA ALA A 49 4.94 -22.63 5.09
C ALA A 49 4.61 -22.11 3.69
N GLN A 50 3.75 -21.10 3.59
CA GLN A 50 3.33 -20.51 2.31
C GLN A 50 4.43 -19.73 1.61
N TYR A 51 5.21 -18.93 2.37
CA TYR A 51 6.16 -17.96 1.82
C TYR A 51 7.63 -18.33 2.05
N HIS A 52 7.91 -19.46 2.72
CA HIS A 52 9.25 -19.98 3.06
C HIS A 52 10.16 -18.99 3.80
N ARG A 53 9.56 -18.03 4.53
CA ARG A 53 10.25 -17.02 5.33
C ARG A 53 9.50 -16.71 6.62
N SER A 54 10.20 -16.10 7.60
CA SER A 54 9.60 -15.72 8.88
C SER A 54 8.73 -14.48 8.75
N PHE A 55 7.56 -14.48 9.38
CA PHE A 55 6.69 -13.32 9.51
C PHE A 55 7.28 -12.31 10.49
N ILE A 56 7.44 -11.05 10.06
CA ILE A 56 7.92 -9.96 10.92
C ILE A 56 6.74 -9.41 11.70
N VAL A 57 6.73 -9.63 13.01
CA VAL A 57 5.66 -9.19 13.91
C VAL A 57 5.97 -7.81 14.46
N ALA A 58 5.19 -6.80 14.06
CA ALA A 58 5.19 -5.48 14.66
C ALA A 58 4.23 -5.41 15.86
N GLU A 59 4.32 -4.34 16.68
CA GLU A 59 3.47 -4.18 17.87
C GLU A 59 1.98 -4.15 17.56
N HIS A 60 1.57 -3.54 16.45
CA HIS A 60 0.16 -3.54 16.03
C HIS A 60 -0.33 -4.95 15.68
N HIS A 61 0.52 -5.80 15.08
CA HIS A 61 0.17 -7.20 14.84
C HIS A 61 -0.10 -7.95 16.15
N LYS A 62 0.74 -7.74 17.19
CA LYS A 62 0.54 -8.36 18.51
C LYS A 62 -0.79 -7.92 19.13
N LYS A 63 -1.13 -6.62 19.04
CA LYS A 63 -2.41 -6.08 19.52
C LYS A 63 -3.60 -6.71 18.78
N MET A 64 -3.50 -6.84 17.44
CA MET A 64 -4.53 -7.49 16.63
C MET A 64 -4.66 -8.98 16.94
N PHE A 65 -3.53 -9.70 17.08
CA PHE A 65 -3.52 -11.10 17.46
C PHE A 65 -4.15 -11.31 18.84
N ALA A 66 -3.83 -10.46 19.81
CA ALA A 66 -4.43 -10.54 21.15
C ALA A 66 -5.93 -10.27 21.12
N ALA A 67 -6.39 -9.25 20.40
CA ALA A 67 -7.82 -8.92 20.30
C ALA A 67 -8.62 -10.05 19.62
N LEU A 68 -8.08 -10.66 18.56
CA LEU A 68 -8.72 -11.79 17.87
C LEU A 68 -8.63 -13.09 18.69
N GLN A 69 -7.57 -13.29 19.47
CA GLN A 69 -7.49 -14.40 20.44
C GLN A 69 -8.57 -14.26 21.52
N ASP A 70 -8.79 -13.04 22.05
CA ASP A 70 -9.83 -12.77 23.05
C ASP A 70 -11.25 -13.02 22.52
N VAL A 71 -11.47 -12.88 21.21
CA VAL A 71 -12.75 -13.28 20.58
C VAL A 71 -12.91 -14.80 20.62
N VAL A 72 -11.86 -15.55 20.27
CA VAL A 72 -11.90 -17.03 20.29
C VAL A 72 -12.02 -17.55 21.71
N ASP A 73 -11.36 -16.90 22.68
CA ASP A 73 -11.42 -17.25 24.11
C ASP A 73 -12.79 -16.87 24.76
N GLY A 74 -13.71 -16.27 24.00
CA GLY A 74 -15.03 -15.87 24.48
C GLY A 74 -15.05 -14.61 25.36
N LYS A 75 -13.92 -13.91 25.53
CA LYS A 75 -13.78 -12.68 26.32
C LYS A 75 -14.35 -11.45 25.59
N CYS A 76 -14.36 -11.46 24.26
CA CYS A 76 -14.86 -10.38 23.42
C CYS A 76 -15.87 -10.90 22.40
N LYS A 77 -17.10 -10.34 22.39
CA LYS A 77 -18.16 -10.73 21.45
C LYS A 77 -18.41 -9.69 20.35
N ARG A 78 -17.99 -8.47 20.57
CA ARG A 78 -18.19 -7.33 19.66
C ARG A 78 -16.87 -6.60 19.52
N LEU A 79 -16.19 -6.80 18.38
CA LEU A 79 -14.84 -6.26 18.14
C LEU A 79 -14.85 -5.34 16.93
N ILE A 80 -14.33 -4.13 17.10
CA ILE A 80 -13.99 -3.21 16.02
C ILE A 80 -12.47 -3.05 16.01
N ILE A 81 -11.85 -3.23 14.85
CA ILE A 81 -10.43 -2.91 14.61
C ILE A 81 -10.37 -1.81 13.55
N ASN A 82 -9.91 -0.64 13.95
CA ASN A 82 -9.64 0.47 13.03
C ASN A 82 -8.14 0.58 12.82
N ILE A 83 -7.71 0.42 11.57
CA ILE A 83 -6.30 0.48 11.17
C ILE A 83 -6.18 1.24 9.85
N ALA A 84 -5.07 1.96 9.68
CA ALA A 84 -4.78 2.69 8.45
C ALA A 84 -4.84 1.77 7.22
N PRO A 85 -5.30 2.32 6.07
CA PRO A 85 -5.44 1.55 4.85
C PRO A 85 -4.10 0.97 4.44
N ARG A 86 -4.16 -0.26 3.94
CA ARG A 86 -3.09 -0.93 3.20
C ARG A 86 -1.70 -0.49 3.63
N TYR A 87 -1.34 -0.82 4.82
CA TYR A 87 -0.04 -0.52 5.39
C TYR A 87 1.07 -1.30 4.65
N GLY A 88 1.37 -0.97 3.35
CA GLY A 88 2.40 -1.56 2.47
C GLY A 88 2.32 -1.11 1.02
N LYS A 89 3.44 -1.01 0.29
CA LYS A 89 3.69 -1.42 -1.07
C LYS A 89 3.42 -0.43 -2.18
N CYS A 90 4.47 0.34 -2.53
CA CYS A 90 4.39 1.39 -3.54
C CYS A 90 5.50 1.24 -4.59
N VAL A 91 5.25 1.76 -5.79
CA VAL A 91 6.20 1.82 -6.92
C VAL A 91 6.45 3.27 -7.32
N ASP A 92 7.52 3.52 -8.07
CA ASP A 92 7.83 4.83 -8.65
C ASP A 92 6.66 5.33 -9.52
N PRO A 93 6.28 6.62 -9.45
CA PRO A 93 5.20 7.20 -10.26
C PRO A 93 5.32 6.98 -11.76
N LEU A 94 6.55 6.88 -12.28
CA LEU A 94 6.85 6.64 -13.69
C LEU A 94 7.02 5.15 -14.01
N THR A 95 6.71 4.25 -13.06
CA THR A 95 6.64 2.81 -13.34
C THR A 95 5.57 2.54 -14.39
N ARG A 96 5.94 1.82 -15.44
CA ARG A 96 5.01 1.44 -16.51
C ARG A 96 4.22 0.21 -16.10
N VAL A 97 2.92 0.35 -16.11
CA VAL A 97 1.95 -0.71 -15.80
C VAL A 97 1.27 -1.14 -17.09
N LEU A 98 1.22 -2.45 -17.34
CA LEU A 98 0.59 -2.99 -18.55
C LEU A 98 -0.93 -3.01 -18.38
N THR A 99 -1.66 -2.33 -19.28
CA THR A 99 -3.12 -2.23 -19.30
C THR A 99 -3.72 -2.85 -20.55
N ALA A 100 -5.03 -2.99 -20.60
CA ALA A 100 -5.75 -3.47 -21.79
C ALA A 100 -5.62 -2.53 -22.99
N SER A 101 -5.29 -1.25 -22.79
CA SER A 101 -5.06 -0.26 -23.84
C SER A 101 -3.59 -0.06 -24.21
N GLY A 102 -2.66 -0.79 -23.57
CA GLY A 102 -1.23 -0.64 -23.77
C GLY A 102 -0.53 -0.49 -22.42
N TRP A 103 0.50 0.32 -22.31
CA TRP A 103 1.09 0.65 -21.01
C TRP A 103 0.72 2.07 -20.57
N SER A 104 0.58 2.26 -19.25
CA SER A 104 0.37 3.54 -18.61
C SER A 104 1.38 3.74 -17.49
N TYR A 105 1.68 4.99 -17.12
CA TYR A 105 2.45 5.23 -15.90
C TYR A 105 1.57 4.97 -14.66
N ALA A 106 2.18 4.48 -13.59
CA ALA A 106 1.47 4.19 -12.34
C ALA A 106 0.67 5.39 -11.83
N LYS A 107 1.23 6.61 -11.96
CA LYS A 107 0.57 7.87 -11.54
C LYS A 107 -0.67 8.25 -12.36
N ASP A 108 -0.79 7.73 -13.59
CA ASP A 108 -1.85 8.11 -14.54
C ASP A 108 -2.99 7.10 -14.57
N LEU A 109 -2.87 5.98 -13.83
CA LEU A 109 -3.92 4.97 -13.69
C LEU A 109 -5.14 5.53 -12.95
N LYS A 110 -6.31 5.13 -13.39
CA LYS A 110 -7.61 5.51 -12.81
C LYS A 110 -8.37 4.29 -12.32
N ALA A 111 -9.34 4.54 -11.45
CA ALA A 111 -10.28 3.51 -11.04
C ALA A 111 -11.02 2.93 -12.28
N ASN A 112 -11.17 1.60 -12.31
CA ASN A 112 -11.73 0.78 -13.39
C ASN A 112 -10.84 0.59 -14.62
N ASP A 113 -9.61 1.11 -14.67
CA ASP A 113 -8.67 0.73 -15.73
C ASP A 113 -8.41 -0.78 -15.66
N GLN A 114 -8.40 -1.44 -16.82
CA GLN A 114 -8.10 -2.87 -16.93
C GLN A 114 -6.57 -3.07 -16.98
N VAL A 115 -6.03 -3.72 -15.96
CA VAL A 115 -4.58 -3.92 -15.78
C VAL A 115 -4.24 -5.40 -15.86
N TYR A 116 -3.13 -5.74 -16.53
CA TYR A 116 -2.64 -7.11 -16.53
C TYR A 116 -2.04 -7.51 -15.20
N SER A 117 -2.45 -8.65 -14.72
CA SER A 117 -2.11 -9.28 -13.45
C SER A 117 -1.61 -10.70 -13.63
N PHE A 118 -0.99 -11.26 -12.60
CA PHE A 118 -0.57 -12.66 -12.53
C PHE A 118 -1.61 -13.50 -11.78
N LYS A 119 -2.09 -14.59 -12.38
CA LYS A 119 -2.93 -15.61 -11.73
C LYS A 119 -2.58 -16.99 -12.25
N ASP A 120 -2.16 -17.90 -11.36
CA ASP A 120 -1.86 -19.29 -11.67
C ASP A 120 -0.93 -19.47 -12.88
N GLY A 121 0.15 -18.68 -12.94
CA GLY A 121 1.13 -18.74 -14.04
C GLY A 121 0.66 -18.11 -15.35
N LYS A 122 -0.50 -17.44 -15.39
CA LYS A 122 -1.09 -16.79 -16.57
C LYS A 122 -1.21 -15.28 -16.34
N ALA A 123 -1.16 -14.52 -17.42
CA ALA A 123 -1.50 -13.11 -17.44
C ALA A 123 -3.02 -12.95 -17.62
N VAL A 124 -3.68 -12.25 -16.69
CA VAL A 124 -5.12 -11.99 -16.69
C VAL A 124 -5.40 -10.49 -16.57
N LEU A 125 -6.56 -10.02 -16.98
CA LEU A 125 -6.98 -8.64 -16.80
C LEU A 125 -7.76 -8.49 -15.50
N GLU A 126 -7.44 -7.47 -14.72
CA GLU A 126 -8.09 -7.11 -13.46
C GLU A 126 -8.36 -5.61 -13.41
N CYS A 127 -9.38 -5.20 -12.65
CA CYS A 127 -9.69 -3.79 -12.48
C CYS A 127 -8.72 -3.10 -11.52
N CYS A 128 -8.26 -1.91 -11.89
CA CYS A 128 -7.57 -0.99 -10.99
C CYS A 128 -8.58 -0.32 -10.06
N GLN A 129 -8.27 -0.25 -8.77
CA GLN A 129 -9.08 0.45 -7.77
C GLN A 129 -8.76 1.95 -7.69
N GLY A 130 -7.70 2.37 -8.38
CA GLY A 130 -7.12 3.71 -8.31
C GLY A 130 -5.71 3.71 -7.78
N VAL A 131 -5.16 4.89 -7.61
CA VAL A 131 -3.79 5.12 -7.16
C VAL A 131 -3.74 6.13 -6.04
N GLU A 132 -2.78 5.95 -5.11
CA GLU A 132 -2.57 6.84 -3.98
C GLU A 132 -1.10 7.21 -3.85
N PRO A 133 -0.76 8.49 -3.61
CA PRO A 133 0.62 8.89 -3.39
C PRO A 133 1.14 8.39 -2.04
N ALA A 134 2.43 8.04 -2.00
CA ALA A 134 3.13 7.64 -0.80
C ALA A 134 4.56 8.16 -0.82
N TYR A 135 5.19 8.26 0.35
CA TYR A 135 6.59 8.65 0.47
C TYR A 135 7.30 7.61 1.33
N LYS A 136 8.28 6.88 0.77
CA LYS A 136 8.89 5.71 1.43
C LYS A 136 10.34 5.49 1.06
N ASP A 137 11.07 4.83 1.97
CA ASP A 137 12.37 4.24 1.69
C ASP A 137 12.29 3.28 0.53
N SER A 138 13.15 3.46 -0.45
CA SER A 138 13.07 2.81 -1.75
C SER A 138 14.35 2.09 -2.13
N VAL A 139 14.16 1.09 -2.97
CA VAL A 139 15.23 0.35 -3.62
C VAL A 139 15.05 0.39 -5.13
N ARG A 140 16.18 0.42 -5.83
CA ARG A 140 16.24 0.16 -7.27
C ARG A 140 16.74 -1.26 -7.49
N ILE A 141 15.95 -2.09 -8.15
CA ILE A 141 16.29 -3.46 -8.51
C ILE A 141 16.60 -3.50 -10.00
N THR A 142 17.75 -4.03 -10.36
CA THR A 142 18.19 -4.24 -11.76
C THR A 142 18.20 -5.73 -12.06
N MET A 143 17.49 -6.11 -13.13
CA MET A 143 17.38 -7.49 -13.58
C MET A 143 18.42 -7.81 -14.66
N ARG A 144 18.73 -9.10 -14.83
CA ARG A 144 19.61 -9.59 -15.89
C ARG A 144 19.11 -9.27 -17.31
N SER A 145 17.78 -9.17 -17.46
CA SER A 145 17.19 -8.69 -18.72
C SER A 145 17.44 -7.21 -18.99
N GLY A 146 18.00 -6.45 -18.04
CA GLY A 146 18.15 -5.00 -18.09
C GLY A 146 16.92 -4.23 -17.67
N ARG A 147 15.82 -4.91 -17.25
CA ARG A 147 14.68 -4.24 -16.62
C ARG A 147 15.08 -3.67 -15.28
N THR A 148 14.50 -2.54 -14.94
CA THR A 148 14.66 -1.92 -13.64
C THR A 148 13.31 -1.59 -13.04
N ILE A 149 13.21 -1.69 -11.72
CA ILE A 149 12.05 -1.19 -10.97
C ILE A 149 12.54 -0.42 -9.76
N ILE A 150 11.88 0.69 -9.46
CA ILE A 150 12.02 1.43 -8.21
C ILE A 150 10.74 1.21 -7.42
N CYS A 151 10.87 0.72 -6.20
CA CYS A 151 9.75 0.44 -5.32
C CYS A 151 10.14 0.60 -3.85
N SER A 152 9.17 0.64 -2.97
CA SER A 152 9.44 0.68 -1.53
C SER A 152 10.15 -0.60 -1.06
N LYS A 153 10.97 -0.52 -0.01
CA LYS A 153 11.70 -1.68 0.55
C LYS A 153 10.77 -2.83 0.94
N ASP A 154 9.59 -2.52 1.41
CA ASP A 154 8.55 -3.48 1.81
C ASP A 154 7.71 -4.00 0.63
N HIS A 155 8.00 -3.55 -0.60
CA HIS A 155 7.26 -3.93 -1.81
C HIS A 155 7.48 -5.41 -2.17
N PRO A 156 6.45 -6.26 -2.25
CA PRO A 156 6.65 -7.66 -2.57
C PRO A 156 6.72 -7.88 -4.06
N MET A 157 7.78 -8.53 -4.44
CA MET A 157 8.05 -9.02 -5.77
C MET A 157 7.83 -10.53 -5.82
N LEU A 158 7.19 -11.04 -6.86
CA LEU A 158 6.95 -12.48 -7.00
C LEU A 158 8.23 -13.19 -7.40
N SER A 159 8.88 -13.83 -6.42
CA SER A 159 10.10 -14.60 -6.62
C SER A 159 9.80 -16.07 -6.98
N THR A 160 10.85 -16.86 -7.17
CA THR A 160 10.74 -18.33 -7.35
C THR A 160 10.00 -19.02 -6.20
N PHE A 161 10.14 -18.51 -4.98
CA PHE A 161 9.59 -19.12 -3.76
C PHE A 161 8.41 -18.33 -3.19
N GLY A 162 7.69 -17.58 -4.02
CA GLY A 162 6.59 -16.74 -3.63
C GLY A 162 6.99 -15.27 -3.51
N TYR A 163 6.10 -14.47 -2.91
CA TYR A 163 6.32 -13.03 -2.78
C TYR A 163 7.37 -12.70 -1.72
N VAL A 164 8.36 -11.90 -2.08
CA VAL A 164 9.47 -11.46 -1.22
C VAL A 164 9.58 -9.94 -1.26
N GLU A 165 9.74 -9.29 -0.10
CA GLU A 165 9.93 -7.84 -0.02
C GLU A 165 11.21 -7.41 -0.74
N ALA A 166 11.11 -6.32 -1.49
CA ALA A 166 12.18 -5.79 -2.32
C ALA A 166 13.48 -5.56 -1.55
N GLY A 167 13.39 -5.06 -0.31
CA GLY A 167 14.55 -4.84 0.56
C GLY A 167 15.18 -6.11 1.14
N SER A 168 14.51 -7.27 1.03
CA SER A 168 15.02 -8.57 1.48
C SER A 168 15.63 -9.40 0.35
N LEU A 169 15.44 -9.01 -0.89
CA LEU A 169 15.98 -9.67 -2.07
C LEU A 169 17.50 -9.45 -2.18
N LYS A 170 18.17 -10.34 -2.90
CA LYS A 170 19.62 -10.29 -3.13
C LYS A 170 19.95 -10.55 -4.60
N ALA A 171 21.12 -10.12 -5.02
CA ALA A 171 21.66 -10.50 -6.33
C ALA A 171 21.73 -12.03 -6.43
N GLY A 172 21.21 -12.57 -7.54
CA GLY A 172 21.03 -14.00 -7.79
C GLY A 172 19.61 -14.53 -7.52
N ASP A 173 18.79 -13.81 -6.75
CA ASP A 173 17.36 -14.12 -6.62
C ASP A 173 16.66 -13.88 -7.97
N ARG A 174 15.48 -14.51 -8.15
CA ARG A 174 14.75 -14.45 -9.41
C ARG A 174 13.33 -14.03 -9.20
N ILE A 175 12.85 -13.13 -10.09
CA ILE A 175 11.52 -12.54 -10.06
C ILE A 175 10.75 -12.97 -11.32
N GLN A 176 9.44 -13.23 -11.18
CA GLN A 176 8.56 -13.51 -12.31
C GLN A 176 8.45 -12.29 -13.22
N ALA A 177 8.83 -12.46 -14.48
CA ALA A 177 8.78 -11.45 -15.52
C ALA A 177 7.86 -11.89 -16.66
N LEU A 178 7.16 -10.92 -17.26
CA LEU A 178 6.18 -11.15 -18.32
C LEU A 178 6.82 -11.75 -19.56
N ARG A 179 6.16 -12.78 -20.11
CA ARG A 179 6.45 -13.42 -21.38
C ARG A 179 5.18 -14.04 -21.94
N THR A 180 4.29 -13.28 -22.50
CA THR A 180 3.00 -13.76 -22.99
C THR A 180 2.76 -13.32 -24.42
N LYS A 181 1.84 -13.98 -25.13
CA LYS A 181 1.39 -13.56 -26.45
C LYS A 181 0.05 -12.85 -26.31
N ILE A 182 0.05 -11.53 -26.48
CA ILE A 182 -1.12 -10.70 -26.52
C ILE A 182 -1.46 -10.44 -27.98
N ASP A 183 -2.54 -11.07 -28.47
CA ASP A 183 -3.14 -10.75 -29.77
C ASP A 183 -4.17 -9.64 -29.53
N GLY A 184 -3.73 -8.40 -29.63
CA GLY A 184 -4.52 -7.25 -29.24
C GLY A 184 -5.52 -6.82 -30.31
N SER A 185 -6.34 -5.83 -29.98
CA SER A 185 -7.45 -5.34 -30.81
C SER A 185 -7.26 -3.88 -31.28
N TYR A 186 -6.08 -3.30 -31.07
CA TYR A 186 -5.82 -1.95 -31.55
C TYR A 186 -5.89 -1.87 -33.07
N LYS A 187 -6.65 -0.91 -33.59
CA LYS A 187 -6.91 -0.78 -35.03
C LYS A 187 -6.04 0.30 -35.65
N ILE A 188 -5.15 -0.11 -36.52
CA ILE A 188 -4.34 0.73 -37.40
C ILE A 188 -4.21 0.01 -38.74
N SER A 189 -4.13 0.71 -39.86
CA SER A 189 -3.89 0.06 -41.16
C SER A 189 -2.44 -0.44 -41.25
N ASP A 190 -2.18 -1.40 -42.10
CA ASP A 190 -0.82 -1.93 -42.31
C ASP A 190 0.12 -0.86 -42.88
N GLU A 191 -0.42 -0.05 -43.79
CA GLU A 191 0.29 1.05 -44.45
C GLU A 191 0.65 2.15 -43.42
N GLU A 192 -0.31 2.52 -42.57
CA GLU A 192 -0.07 3.49 -41.49
C GLU A 192 0.99 2.99 -40.52
N LEU A 193 0.93 1.71 -40.09
CA LEU A 193 1.89 1.09 -39.22
C LEU A 193 3.30 1.06 -39.83
N LEU A 194 3.42 0.61 -41.09
CA LEU A 194 4.70 0.54 -41.75
C LEU A 194 5.29 1.93 -42.01
N PHE A 195 4.48 2.90 -42.44
CA PHE A 195 4.90 4.29 -42.59
C PHE A 195 5.45 4.84 -41.26
N LEU A 196 4.72 4.70 -40.18
CA LEU A 196 5.14 5.17 -38.84
C LEU A 196 6.40 4.43 -38.39
N THR A 197 6.52 3.13 -38.64
CA THR A 197 7.71 2.35 -38.28
C THR A 197 8.95 2.84 -39.06
N GLY A 198 8.83 3.08 -40.38
CA GLY A 198 9.90 3.65 -41.16
C GLY A 198 10.33 5.05 -40.70
N MET A 199 9.35 5.89 -40.36
CA MET A 199 9.61 7.23 -39.80
C MET A 199 10.19 7.20 -38.38
N LEU A 200 9.91 6.15 -37.60
CA LEU A 200 10.50 5.96 -36.28
C LEU A 200 12.02 5.77 -36.37
N PHE A 201 12.51 4.93 -37.30
CA PHE A 201 13.91 4.53 -37.37
C PHE A 201 14.69 5.37 -38.39
N GLU A 202 14.17 5.60 -39.59
CA GLU A 202 14.86 6.28 -40.70
C GLU A 202 14.32 7.69 -40.97
N GLY A 203 13.28 8.13 -40.25
CA GLY A 203 12.65 9.44 -40.46
C GLY A 203 13.23 10.55 -39.59
N ASN A 204 13.33 11.76 -40.12
CA ASN A 204 13.58 12.99 -39.34
C ASN A 204 12.25 13.78 -39.20
N CYS A 205 11.73 13.85 -37.97
CA CYS A 205 10.50 14.50 -37.61
C CYS A 205 10.70 15.71 -36.67
N SER A 206 11.94 16.09 -36.41
CA SER A 206 12.27 17.14 -35.41
C SER A 206 11.84 18.54 -35.84
N ASN A 207 11.72 18.79 -37.15
CA ASN A 207 11.14 20.02 -37.66
C ASN A 207 9.77 19.71 -38.27
N PRO A 208 8.64 20.14 -37.64
CA PRO A 208 7.30 19.86 -38.13
C PRO A 208 7.02 20.38 -39.54
N HIS A 209 7.73 21.41 -39.97
CA HIS A 209 7.57 21.99 -41.32
C HIS A 209 8.41 21.29 -42.41
N CYS A 210 9.38 20.45 -41.99
CA CYS A 210 10.34 19.79 -42.89
C CYS A 210 10.53 18.33 -42.49
N LEU A 211 9.62 17.49 -42.89
CA LEU A 211 9.68 16.05 -42.64
C LEU A 211 10.58 15.38 -43.68
N ARG A 212 11.45 14.47 -43.26
CA ARG A 212 12.36 13.77 -44.16
C ARG A 212 12.41 12.28 -43.86
N PHE A 213 12.59 11.51 -44.89
CA PHE A 213 12.92 10.09 -44.85
C PHE A 213 14.15 9.80 -45.65
N ALA A 214 15.07 9.01 -45.10
CA ALA A 214 16.34 8.71 -45.80
C ALA A 214 16.80 7.28 -45.47
N THR A 215 17.06 6.48 -46.50
CA THR A 215 17.61 5.12 -46.38
C THR A 215 18.56 4.82 -47.53
N ASP A 216 19.51 3.89 -47.30
CA ASP A 216 20.35 3.33 -48.36
C ASP A 216 19.79 1.99 -48.88
N ASP A 217 18.77 1.45 -48.25
CA ASP A 217 18.16 0.17 -48.53
C ASP A 217 16.98 0.32 -49.50
N LYS A 218 17.10 -0.34 -50.70
CA LYS A 218 16.06 -0.27 -51.72
C LYS A 218 14.75 -0.93 -51.26
N GLU A 219 14.82 -2.07 -50.55
CA GLU A 219 13.61 -2.77 -50.09
C GLU A 219 12.83 -1.95 -49.03
N VAL A 220 13.55 -1.29 -48.13
CA VAL A 220 12.94 -0.35 -47.17
C VAL A 220 12.31 0.84 -47.88
N TYR A 221 13.01 1.39 -48.88
CA TYR A 221 12.47 2.45 -49.74
C TYR A 221 11.17 2.02 -50.44
N ASP A 222 11.18 0.85 -51.10
CA ASP A 222 10.04 0.35 -51.85
C ASP A 222 8.79 0.18 -50.94
N VAL A 223 8.99 -0.31 -49.70
CA VAL A 223 7.92 -0.40 -48.68
C VAL A 223 7.38 0.99 -48.34
N MET A 224 8.28 1.94 -48.00
CA MET A 224 7.88 3.30 -47.63
C MET A 224 7.17 4.02 -48.77
N HIS A 225 7.69 3.89 -49.97
CA HIS A 225 7.10 4.51 -51.18
C HIS A 225 5.66 4.01 -51.41
N LYS A 226 5.48 2.68 -51.34
CA LYS A 226 4.17 2.05 -51.48
C LYS A 226 3.18 2.52 -50.39
N CYS A 227 3.62 2.57 -49.16
CA CYS A 227 2.80 3.07 -48.04
C CYS A 227 2.41 4.54 -48.27
N CYS A 228 3.34 5.39 -48.68
CA CYS A 228 3.06 6.79 -48.99
C CYS A 228 2.03 6.94 -50.12
N GLU A 229 2.17 6.17 -51.20
CA GLU A 229 1.18 6.16 -52.30
C GLU A 229 -0.23 5.78 -51.82
N GLN A 230 -0.35 4.70 -51.03
CA GLN A 230 -1.63 4.21 -50.51
C GLN A 230 -2.25 5.19 -49.51
N LEU A 231 -1.45 5.89 -48.74
CA LEU A 231 -1.90 6.90 -47.76
C LEU A 231 -2.12 8.30 -48.38
N GLY A 232 -1.78 8.49 -49.65
CA GLY A 232 -1.89 9.80 -50.31
C GLY A 232 -0.81 10.80 -49.84
N ILE A 233 0.31 10.30 -49.35
CA ILE A 233 1.47 11.09 -48.92
C ILE A 233 2.40 11.31 -50.08
N THR A 234 2.72 12.58 -50.39
CA THR A 234 3.65 12.92 -51.47
C THR A 234 5.10 13.00 -50.95
N MET A 235 5.97 12.23 -51.61
CA MET A 235 7.43 12.27 -51.40
C MET A 235 8.11 13.00 -52.55
N LYS A 236 9.04 13.91 -52.26
CA LYS A 236 9.89 14.60 -53.26
C LYS A 236 11.35 14.27 -53.00
N HIS A 237 12.01 13.75 -54.04
CA HIS A 237 13.43 13.43 -53.98
C HIS A 237 14.26 14.64 -53.53
N TYR A 238 15.22 14.36 -52.68
CA TYR A 238 16.18 15.35 -52.15
C TYR A 238 17.59 14.83 -52.31
N ASP A 239 18.38 15.47 -53.14
CA ASP A 239 19.78 15.08 -53.35
C ASP A 239 20.69 15.56 -52.22
N CYS A 240 21.08 14.66 -51.35
CA CYS A 240 22.00 14.96 -50.27
C CYS A 240 23.02 13.80 -50.05
N CYS A 241 22.95 13.10 -48.97
CA CYS A 241 23.99 12.20 -48.50
C CYS A 241 23.68 10.71 -48.67
N ARG A 242 22.38 10.33 -48.74
CA ARG A 242 21.95 8.95 -48.88
C ARG A 242 21.33 8.67 -50.24
N ARG A 243 21.37 7.42 -50.68
CA ARG A 243 20.91 6.97 -52.01
C ARG A 243 19.42 7.27 -52.20
N PHE A 244 18.59 7.10 -51.14
CA PHE A 244 17.16 7.35 -51.15
C PHE A 244 16.83 8.35 -50.04
N GLU A 245 16.83 9.66 -50.40
CA GLU A 245 16.49 10.74 -49.46
C GLU A 245 15.34 11.57 -50.06
N TYR A 246 14.28 11.76 -49.25
CA TYR A 246 13.06 12.39 -49.69
C TYR A 246 12.52 13.37 -48.62
N ASN A 247 12.05 14.51 -49.10
CA ASN A 247 11.19 15.37 -48.32
C ASN A 247 9.75 14.86 -48.42
N ILE A 248 9.07 14.74 -47.25
CA ILE A 248 7.67 14.40 -47.15
C ILE A 248 6.88 15.71 -47.14
N LEU A 249 6.06 15.93 -48.17
CA LEU A 249 5.36 17.19 -48.38
C LEU A 249 4.14 17.34 -47.46
N GLY A 250 3.74 18.58 -47.18
CA GLY A 250 2.59 18.94 -46.38
C GLY A 250 2.92 19.34 -44.93
N GLY A 251 4.15 19.09 -44.46
CA GLY A 251 4.54 19.45 -43.08
C GLY A 251 3.60 18.92 -42.03
N GLU A 252 3.41 19.65 -40.96
CA GLU A 252 2.52 19.27 -39.81
C GLU A 252 1.05 19.17 -40.19
N SER A 253 0.55 19.97 -41.12
CA SER A 253 -0.85 19.99 -41.55
C SER A 253 -1.19 18.92 -42.60
N GLY A 254 -0.17 18.31 -43.23
CA GLY A 254 -0.37 17.22 -44.20
C GLY A 254 -0.71 15.89 -43.51
N ILE A 255 -1.13 14.90 -44.29
CA ILE A 255 -1.48 13.56 -43.82
C ILE A 255 -0.34 12.94 -43.00
N ALA A 256 0.89 13.04 -43.49
CA ALA A 256 2.09 12.53 -42.79
C ALA A 256 2.29 13.21 -41.44
N GLY A 257 2.15 14.55 -41.39
CA GLY A 257 2.27 15.30 -40.13
C GLY A 257 1.21 14.90 -39.12
N GLN A 258 -0.03 14.78 -39.51
CA GLN A 258 -1.13 14.33 -38.64
C GLN A 258 -0.91 12.91 -38.09
N LEU A 259 -0.42 11.97 -38.90
CA LEU A 259 -0.08 10.62 -38.48
C LEU A 259 1.07 10.62 -37.47
N LEU A 260 2.12 11.42 -37.74
CA LEU A 260 3.28 11.54 -36.87
C LEU A 260 2.95 12.24 -35.55
N ASP A 261 2.08 13.22 -35.56
CA ASP A 261 1.59 13.88 -34.35
C ASP A 261 0.78 12.92 -33.48
N LYS A 262 -0.19 12.22 -34.08
CA LYS A 262 -0.98 11.17 -33.40
C LYS A 262 -0.10 10.07 -32.80
N ALA A 263 1.01 9.71 -33.45
CA ALA A 263 1.98 8.73 -32.93
C ALA A 263 2.97 9.31 -31.91
N GLY A 264 2.95 10.63 -31.68
CA GLY A 264 3.87 11.30 -30.78
C GLY A 264 5.31 11.39 -31.33
N PHE A 265 5.50 11.41 -32.65
CA PHE A 265 6.82 11.52 -33.28
C PHE A 265 7.13 12.92 -33.77
N LEU A 266 6.12 13.72 -34.04
CA LEU A 266 6.25 15.05 -34.58
C LEU A 266 6.98 15.99 -33.62
N GLY A 267 7.98 16.74 -34.10
CA GLY A 267 8.79 17.62 -33.26
C GLY A 267 9.88 16.92 -32.42
N HIS A 268 9.96 15.59 -32.47
CA HIS A 268 10.89 14.81 -31.68
C HIS A 268 12.14 14.39 -32.44
N LEU A 269 13.29 14.47 -31.76
CA LEU A 269 14.56 13.90 -32.24
C LEU A 269 14.55 12.37 -32.10
N ALA A 270 15.42 11.67 -32.84
CA ALA A 270 15.58 10.22 -32.71
C ALA A 270 15.85 9.77 -31.26
N THR A 271 16.53 10.60 -30.45
CA THR A 271 16.81 10.33 -29.05
C THR A 271 15.59 10.39 -28.13
N ASN A 272 14.48 11.00 -28.56
CA ASN A 272 13.28 11.26 -27.73
C ASN A 272 12.01 10.56 -28.24
N LYS A 273 12.04 9.99 -29.45
CA LYS A 273 10.89 9.23 -29.96
C LYS A 273 10.58 8.03 -29.07
N ARG A 274 9.29 7.72 -28.92
CA ARG A 274 8.79 6.60 -28.12
C ARG A 274 7.86 5.74 -28.95
N LEU A 275 7.75 4.47 -28.62
CA LEU A 275 6.72 3.61 -29.19
C LEU A 275 5.34 4.02 -28.62
N PRO A 276 4.30 4.22 -29.43
CA PRO A 276 2.96 4.48 -28.92
C PRO A 276 2.54 3.35 -27.97
N ALA A 277 1.96 3.71 -26.81
CA ALA A 277 1.62 2.76 -25.77
C ALA A 277 0.63 1.69 -26.29
N GLU A 278 -0.29 2.08 -27.14
CA GLU A 278 -1.32 1.25 -27.75
C GLU A 278 -0.75 0.16 -28.66
N TRP A 279 0.49 0.31 -29.16
CA TRP A 279 1.11 -0.69 -30.03
C TRP A 279 1.39 -2.01 -29.31
N LEU A 280 1.39 -2.03 -27.98
CA LEU A 280 1.43 -3.28 -27.24
C LEU A 280 0.15 -4.10 -27.42
N GLN A 281 -0.94 -3.47 -27.89
CA GLN A 281 -2.24 -4.07 -28.16
C GLN A 281 -2.50 -4.26 -29.67
N LEU A 282 -1.48 -4.13 -30.51
CA LEU A 282 -1.56 -4.52 -31.92
C LEU A 282 -1.87 -6.03 -32.06
N PRO A 283 -2.56 -6.44 -33.13
CA PRO A 283 -2.61 -7.84 -33.53
C PRO A 283 -1.21 -8.43 -33.71
N LEU A 284 -1.01 -9.70 -33.34
CA LEU A 284 0.30 -10.34 -33.44
C LEU A 284 0.92 -10.24 -34.83
N ARG A 285 0.10 -10.33 -35.90
CA ARG A 285 0.54 -10.16 -37.29
C ARG A 285 1.22 -8.79 -37.49
N GLN A 286 0.60 -7.73 -37.02
CA GLN A 286 1.14 -6.37 -37.12
C GLN A 286 2.38 -6.14 -36.26
N LYS A 287 2.47 -6.78 -35.08
CA LYS A 287 3.70 -6.77 -34.29
C LYS A 287 4.87 -7.43 -35.03
N TYR A 288 4.62 -8.51 -35.79
CA TYR A 288 5.65 -9.12 -36.62
C TYR A 288 6.04 -8.21 -37.82
N MET A 289 5.09 -7.49 -38.42
CA MET A 289 5.39 -6.50 -39.46
C MET A 289 6.27 -5.36 -38.94
N PHE A 290 5.97 -4.86 -37.73
CA PHE A 290 6.82 -3.89 -37.05
C PHE A 290 8.26 -4.43 -36.88
N LEU A 291 8.38 -5.66 -36.32
CA LEU A 291 9.71 -6.28 -36.13
C LEU A 291 10.47 -6.47 -37.46
N ASP A 292 9.77 -6.87 -38.49
CA ASP A 292 10.37 -7.12 -39.80
C ASP A 292 11.04 -5.82 -40.34
N LEU A 293 10.30 -4.72 -40.33
CA LEU A 293 10.84 -3.42 -40.79
C LEU A 293 11.89 -2.86 -39.83
N MET A 294 11.73 -3.03 -38.52
CA MET A 294 12.75 -2.65 -37.52
C MET A 294 14.08 -3.38 -37.77
N PHE A 295 14.05 -4.68 -38.10
CA PHE A 295 15.25 -5.43 -38.42
C PHE A 295 15.85 -5.02 -39.79
N ALA A 296 15.01 -4.64 -40.74
CA ALA A 296 15.47 -4.14 -42.04
C ALA A 296 16.24 -2.83 -41.89
N THR A 297 15.77 -1.94 -41.01
CA THR A 297 16.41 -0.62 -40.75
C THR A 297 17.62 -0.74 -39.79
N ASP A 298 17.42 -0.51 -38.50
CA ASP A 298 18.48 -0.41 -37.50
C ASP A 298 18.83 -1.76 -36.81
N GLY A 299 18.10 -2.85 -37.13
CA GLY A 299 18.37 -4.15 -36.54
C GLY A 299 19.64 -4.81 -37.08
N TRP A 300 20.25 -5.65 -36.26
CA TRP A 300 21.41 -6.45 -36.60
C TRP A 300 21.20 -7.95 -36.35
N ILE A 301 21.90 -8.79 -37.15
CA ILE A 301 21.91 -10.25 -36.99
C ILE A 301 23.38 -10.72 -36.98
N ASN A 302 23.75 -11.43 -35.91
CA ASN A 302 25.07 -12.09 -35.84
C ASN A 302 24.92 -13.55 -36.28
N ILE A 303 25.42 -13.84 -37.51
CA ILE A 303 25.34 -15.16 -38.12
C ILE A 303 26.10 -16.23 -37.30
N ALA A 304 27.26 -15.86 -36.71
CA ALA A 304 28.07 -16.78 -35.94
C ALA A 304 27.35 -17.28 -34.67
N THR A 305 26.73 -16.38 -33.92
CA THR A 305 26.02 -16.71 -32.69
C THR A 305 24.54 -17.03 -32.93
N GLY A 306 23.93 -16.57 -34.01
CA GLY A 306 22.49 -16.62 -34.28
C GLY A 306 21.66 -15.67 -33.41
N GLN A 307 22.29 -14.71 -32.79
CA GLN A 307 21.65 -13.64 -32.05
C GLN A 307 21.23 -12.52 -33.00
N CYS A 308 20.19 -11.81 -32.65
CA CYS A 308 19.73 -10.62 -33.35
C CYS A 308 19.31 -9.54 -32.35
N GLY A 309 19.21 -8.29 -32.80
CA GLY A 309 18.83 -7.20 -31.92
C GLY A 309 18.88 -5.84 -32.61
N ILE A 310 18.82 -4.80 -31.80
CA ILE A 310 18.91 -3.41 -32.24
C ILE A 310 19.82 -2.61 -31.30
N THR A 311 20.48 -1.58 -31.80
CA THR A 311 21.37 -0.72 -31.02
C THR A 311 20.97 0.74 -31.25
N LEU A 312 20.52 1.42 -30.19
CA LEU A 312 20.05 2.81 -30.25
C LEU A 312 20.66 3.65 -29.13
N ALA A 313 20.79 4.94 -29.35
CA ALA A 313 21.14 5.91 -28.31
C ALA A 313 19.95 6.16 -27.35
N ASN A 314 18.73 5.94 -27.83
CA ASN A 314 17.47 6.17 -27.08
C ASN A 314 17.12 4.97 -26.18
N LYS A 315 17.46 5.08 -24.89
CA LYS A 315 17.13 4.05 -23.87
C LYS A 315 15.63 3.79 -23.77
N ALA A 316 14.84 4.85 -23.80
CA ALA A 316 13.40 4.76 -23.60
C ALA A 316 12.70 3.96 -24.72
N LEU A 317 13.14 4.16 -26.00
CA LEU A 317 12.65 3.38 -27.13
C LEU A 317 13.09 1.90 -27.04
N ILE A 318 14.30 1.63 -26.57
CA ILE A 318 14.79 0.27 -26.31
C ILE A 318 13.90 -0.44 -25.27
N ASP A 319 13.51 0.25 -24.19
CA ASP A 319 12.62 -0.29 -23.16
C ASP A 319 11.20 -0.55 -23.71
N ASP A 320 10.72 0.32 -24.63
CA ASP A 320 9.43 0.12 -25.30
C ASP A 320 9.45 -1.12 -26.19
N ILE A 321 10.51 -1.28 -26.99
CA ILE A 321 10.68 -2.47 -27.85
C ILE A 321 10.82 -3.74 -26.99
N GLN A 322 11.53 -3.71 -25.86
CA GLN A 322 11.59 -4.84 -24.93
C GLN A 322 10.19 -5.21 -24.39
N SER A 323 9.38 -4.21 -24.09
CA SER A 323 8.01 -4.41 -23.62
C SER A 323 7.11 -5.01 -24.71
N LEU A 324 7.23 -4.54 -25.97
CA LEU A 324 6.53 -5.12 -27.11
C LEU A 324 6.91 -6.59 -27.33
N LEU A 325 8.19 -6.91 -27.31
CA LEU A 325 8.69 -8.29 -27.44
C LEU A 325 8.14 -9.21 -26.33
N ALA A 326 8.06 -8.72 -25.10
CA ALA A 326 7.47 -9.48 -23.99
C ALA A 326 5.99 -9.84 -24.25
N THR A 327 5.21 -8.92 -24.90
CA THR A 327 3.84 -9.19 -25.33
C THR A 327 3.73 -10.08 -26.57
N MET A 328 4.85 -10.44 -27.17
CA MET A 328 4.96 -11.44 -28.26
C MET A 328 5.50 -12.78 -27.76
N GLY A 329 5.75 -12.90 -26.45
CA GLY A 329 6.33 -14.10 -25.84
C GLY A 329 7.84 -14.25 -26.08
N ILE A 330 8.54 -13.18 -26.43
CA ILE A 330 9.98 -13.14 -26.75
C ILE A 330 10.76 -12.49 -25.60
N ILE A 331 11.75 -13.20 -25.06
CA ILE A 331 12.66 -12.67 -24.03
C ILE A 331 13.82 -11.96 -24.72
N SER A 332 14.11 -10.74 -24.28
CA SER A 332 15.27 -9.96 -24.74
C SER A 332 16.05 -9.41 -23.55
N THR A 333 17.29 -9.05 -23.77
CA THR A 333 18.17 -8.42 -22.77
C THR A 333 18.67 -7.07 -23.26
N ILE A 334 18.80 -6.14 -22.33
CA ILE A 334 19.34 -4.81 -22.61
C ILE A 334 20.71 -4.69 -21.93
N SER A 335 21.69 -4.19 -22.67
CA SER A 335 23.01 -3.86 -22.16
C SER A 335 23.45 -2.47 -22.61
N PHE A 336 24.27 -1.83 -21.82
CA PHE A 336 24.86 -0.54 -22.15
C PHE A 336 26.22 -0.76 -22.82
N LYS A 337 26.47 -0.09 -23.92
CA LYS A 337 27.74 -0.11 -24.63
C LYS A 337 28.26 1.32 -24.73
N SER A 338 29.39 1.58 -24.10
CA SER A 338 30.11 2.85 -24.21
C SER A 338 31.35 2.64 -25.04
N ASN A 339 31.60 3.55 -25.96
CA ASN A 339 32.88 3.68 -26.65
C ASN A 339 33.28 5.16 -26.62
N ASN A 340 34.51 5.47 -27.05
CA ASN A 340 35.09 6.83 -26.99
C ASN A 340 34.28 7.91 -27.74
N TYR A 341 33.30 7.53 -28.55
CA TYR A 341 32.56 8.45 -29.42
C TYR A 341 31.06 8.48 -29.16
N ASN A 342 30.45 7.35 -28.75
CA ASN A 342 28.99 7.26 -28.56
C ASN A 342 28.60 6.27 -27.47
N ASN A 343 27.61 6.67 -26.70
CA ASN A 343 26.90 5.80 -25.74
C ASN A 343 25.66 5.23 -26.42
N ALA A 344 25.49 3.93 -26.38
CA ALA A 344 24.34 3.25 -26.96
C ALA A 344 23.82 2.12 -26.08
N TRP A 345 22.55 1.86 -26.23
CA TRP A 345 21.85 0.74 -25.59
C TRP A 345 21.63 -0.36 -26.62
N VAL A 346 21.97 -1.59 -26.27
CA VAL A 346 21.84 -2.76 -27.11
C VAL A 346 20.74 -3.65 -26.58
N LEU A 347 19.69 -3.84 -27.35
CA LEU A 347 18.69 -4.87 -27.11
C LEU A 347 19.09 -6.12 -27.86
N ASN A 348 19.30 -7.21 -27.15
CA ASN A 348 19.76 -8.48 -27.70
C ASN A 348 18.69 -9.57 -27.52
N ILE A 349 18.40 -10.32 -28.58
CA ILE A 349 17.52 -11.47 -28.61
C ILE A 349 18.39 -12.71 -28.84
N SER A 350 18.35 -13.67 -27.91
CA SER A 350 19.08 -14.90 -27.99
C SER A 350 18.63 -15.76 -29.19
N ARG A 351 19.50 -16.62 -29.69
CA ARG A 351 19.14 -17.54 -30.79
C ARG A 351 17.86 -18.32 -30.54
N GLN A 352 17.67 -18.86 -29.34
CA GLN A 352 16.47 -19.61 -29.01
C GLN A 352 15.21 -18.75 -29.11
N GLU A 353 15.28 -17.51 -28.64
CA GLU A 353 14.15 -16.57 -28.70
C GLU A 353 13.90 -16.09 -30.13
N ALA A 354 14.96 -15.85 -30.91
CA ALA A 354 14.88 -15.50 -32.34
C ALA A 354 14.19 -16.62 -33.15
N GLN A 355 14.47 -17.90 -32.87
CA GLN A 355 13.81 -19.05 -33.50
C GLN A 355 12.31 -19.08 -33.34
N ARG A 356 11.74 -18.36 -32.33
CA ARG A 356 10.29 -18.31 -32.07
C ARG A 356 9.52 -17.48 -33.10
N PHE A 357 10.19 -16.57 -33.77
CA PHE A 357 9.53 -15.63 -34.68
C PHE A 357 10.18 -15.60 -36.08
N VAL A 358 11.32 -16.26 -36.29
CA VAL A 358 12.03 -16.25 -37.55
C VAL A 358 11.20 -16.67 -38.77
N ASP A 359 10.18 -17.52 -38.58
CA ASP A 359 9.26 -17.97 -39.61
C ASP A 359 8.06 -17.03 -39.85
N LYS A 360 7.96 -15.97 -39.04
CA LYS A 360 6.84 -15.01 -39.05
C LYS A 360 7.19 -13.68 -39.73
N ILE A 361 8.46 -13.47 -40.06
CA ILE A 361 8.97 -12.26 -40.68
C ILE A 361 9.80 -12.61 -41.92
N THR A 362 9.85 -11.70 -42.89
CA THR A 362 10.52 -11.92 -44.13
C THR A 362 12.02 -11.71 -44.05
N TRP A 363 12.45 -10.87 -43.07
CA TRP A 363 13.84 -10.44 -42.89
C TRP A 363 14.39 -9.59 -44.02
N TYR A 364 13.61 -9.27 -45.05
CA TYR A 364 14.02 -8.52 -46.22
C TYR A 364 15.41 -9.02 -46.71
N GLN A 365 16.35 -8.14 -47.02
CA GLN A 365 17.72 -8.51 -47.40
C GLN A 365 18.50 -9.32 -46.33
N LYS A 366 18.03 -9.37 -45.08
CA LYS A 366 18.64 -10.19 -44.02
C LYS A 366 18.11 -11.64 -44.00
N ALA A 367 17.28 -12.03 -44.95
CA ALA A 367 16.70 -13.39 -45.07
C ALA A 367 17.78 -14.52 -45.08
N PRO A 368 18.98 -14.38 -45.71
CA PRO A 368 20.03 -15.40 -45.61
C PRO A 368 20.51 -15.63 -44.16
N SER A 369 20.57 -14.57 -43.35
CA SER A 369 20.96 -14.61 -41.93
C SER A 369 19.89 -15.30 -41.07
N ALA A 370 18.62 -15.16 -41.42
CA ALA A 370 17.52 -15.88 -40.76
C ALA A 370 17.66 -17.40 -40.91
N LYS A 371 18.10 -17.87 -42.07
CA LYS A 371 18.38 -19.29 -42.30
C LYS A 371 19.46 -19.82 -41.36
N ALA A 372 20.48 -19.03 -41.04
CA ALA A 372 21.51 -19.40 -40.06
C ALA A 372 20.96 -19.53 -38.63
N ILE A 373 19.96 -18.72 -38.22
CA ILE A 373 19.30 -18.83 -36.93
C ILE A 373 18.53 -20.16 -36.85
N ARG A 374 17.84 -20.55 -37.91
CA ARG A 374 17.07 -21.82 -37.96
C ARG A 374 17.96 -23.05 -37.87
N ALA A 375 19.11 -23.04 -38.52
CA ALA A 375 19.95 -24.21 -38.67
C ALA A 375 20.73 -24.65 -37.41
N LYS A 376 20.91 -23.75 -36.43
CA LYS A 376 21.76 -24.03 -35.26
C LYS A 376 20.95 -24.45 -34.02
N LYS A 377 21.43 -25.47 -33.29
CA LYS A 377 20.87 -25.85 -32.00
C LYS A 377 21.08 -24.72 -30.99
N ALA A 378 19.98 -24.26 -30.37
CA ALA A 378 19.98 -23.17 -29.40
C ALA A 378 20.08 -23.68 -27.97
N ILE A 379 20.85 -22.98 -27.13
CA ILE A 379 20.92 -23.19 -25.70
C ILE A 379 20.50 -21.87 -25.05
N SER A 380 19.43 -21.87 -24.25
CA SER A 380 19.00 -20.69 -23.53
C SER A 380 19.69 -20.59 -22.17
N ASN A 381 20.22 -19.41 -21.86
CA ASN A 381 20.81 -19.10 -20.55
C ASN A 381 19.94 -18.12 -19.73
N ILE A 382 18.81 -17.68 -20.26
CA ILE A 382 17.96 -16.63 -19.64
C ILE A 382 16.73 -17.26 -18.99
N ASP A 383 16.03 -18.15 -19.68
CA ASP A 383 14.85 -18.83 -19.16
C ASP A 383 15.25 -20.08 -18.37
N THR A 384 15.70 -19.89 -17.16
CA THR A 384 16.24 -20.95 -16.30
C THR A 384 15.66 -20.90 -14.90
N TYR A 385 15.63 -22.07 -14.24
CA TYR A 385 15.12 -22.29 -12.89
C TYR A 385 16.27 -22.61 -11.94
N PRO A 386 16.23 -22.14 -10.68
CA PRO A 386 17.25 -22.50 -9.69
C PRO A 386 17.23 -23.99 -9.38
N TYR A 387 18.39 -24.56 -9.11
CA TYR A 387 18.52 -26.00 -8.85
C TYR A 387 17.88 -26.43 -7.53
N GLU A 388 17.77 -25.50 -6.60
CA GLU A 388 17.24 -25.67 -5.24
C GLU A 388 15.78 -26.11 -5.19
N ILE A 389 15.00 -25.87 -6.27
CA ILE A 389 13.60 -26.31 -6.37
C ILE A 389 13.44 -27.83 -6.54
N ILE A 390 14.53 -28.55 -6.88
CA ILE A 390 14.47 -30.01 -7.05
C ILE A 390 14.50 -30.69 -5.68
N PRO A 391 13.60 -31.66 -5.41
CA PRO A 391 13.60 -32.40 -4.16
C PRO A 391 14.91 -33.18 -3.96
N LYS A 392 15.64 -32.90 -2.87
CA LYS A 392 16.97 -33.46 -2.59
C LYS A 392 16.96 -34.97 -2.37
N GLU A 393 15.86 -35.49 -1.89
CA GLU A 393 15.73 -36.93 -1.44
C GLU A 393 15.66 -37.92 -2.58
N LYS A 394 15.48 -37.50 -3.84
CA LYS A 394 15.28 -38.38 -5.02
C LYS A 394 16.28 -38.11 -6.16
N LEU A 395 17.43 -37.53 -5.86
CA LEU A 395 18.32 -36.93 -6.84
C LEU A 395 19.16 -37.88 -7.69
N THR A 396 19.33 -39.18 -7.36
CA THR A 396 20.41 -39.97 -7.95
C THR A 396 20.04 -40.72 -9.23
N TYR A 397 18.94 -41.44 -9.28
CA TYR A 397 18.58 -42.25 -10.45
C TYR A 397 17.58 -41.58 -11.37
N GLN A 398 16.56 -40.94 -10.82
CA GLN A 398 15.47 -40.35 -11.60
C GLN A 398 15.92 -39.07 -12.31
N THR A 399 16.83 -38.29 -11.72
CA THR A 399 17.41 -37.08 -12.36
C THR A 399 18.34 -37.41 -13.53
N VAL A 400 19.07 -38.53 -13.44
CA VAL A 400 19.87 -39.03 -14.55
C VAL A 400 18.97 -39.51 -15.70
N LYS A 401 17.86 -40.18 -15.41
CA LYS A 401 16.84 -40.57 -16.39
C LYS A 401 16.17 -39.36 -17.07
N ALA A 402 16.00 -38.24 -16.36
CA ALA A 402 15.51 -37.00 -16.92
C ALA A 402 16.58 -36.19 -17.67
N GLY A 403 17.80 -36.73 -17.83
CA GLY A 403 18.90 -36.10 -18.59
C GLY A 403 19.64 -35.00 -17.84
N LEU A 404 19.53 -34.93 -16.51
CA LEU A 404 20.32 -34.08 -15.65
C LEU A 404 21.57 -34.81 -15.16
N ARG A 405 22.74 -34.37 -15.60
CA ARG A 405 24.01 -34.80 -14.99
C ARG A 405 24.25 -33.99 -13.73
N CYS A 406 24.46 -34.66 -12.60
CA CYS A 406 24.47 -34.08 -11.25
C CYS A 406 25.66 -33.19 -10.88
N SER A 407 26.53 -32.75 -11.79
CA SER A 407 27.84 -32.29 -11.30
C SER A 407 28.13 -30.80 -11.31
N SER A 408 27.29 -29.88 -11.88
CA SER A 408 27.74 -28.48 -11.91
C SER A 408 26.73 -27.42 -12.35
N THR A 409 25.46 -27.71 -12.54
CA THR A 409 24.56 -26.65 -13.07
C THR A 409 23.84 -25.93 -11.96
N LYS A 410 24.21 -24.66 -11.74
CA LYS A 410 23.49 -23.74 -10.85
C LYS A 410 22.05 -23.41 -11.32
N ALA A 411 21.68 -23.80 -12.54
CA ALA A 411 20.38 -23.46 -13.12
C ALA A 411 19.91 -24.51 -14.14
N ILE A 412 18.60 -24.69 -14.23
CA ILE A 412 17.91 -25.67 -15.09
C ILE A 412 17.17 -24.91 -16.19
N SER A 413 17.35 -25.27 -17.47
CA SER A 413 16.59 -24.69 -18.57
C SER A 413 15.11 -25.10 -18.51
N ARG A 414 14.21 -24.24 -19.06
CA ARG A 414 12.77 -24.54 -19.19
C ARG A 414 12.50 -25.90 -19.84
N GLU A 415 13.24 -26.26 -20.88
CA GLU A 415 13.13 -27.56 -21.57
C GLU A 415 13.45 -28.75 -20.64
N LYS A 416 14.52 -28.63 -19.86
CA LYS A 416 14.87 -29.64 -18.85
C LYS A 416 13.85 -29.66 -17.71
N MET A 417 13.29 -28.52 -17.32
CA MET A 417 12.22 -28.42 -16.34
C MET A 417 10.98 -29.19 -16.81
N GLY A 418 10.54 -29.01 -18.04
CA GLY A 418 9.44 -29.77 -18.63
C GLY A 418 9.65 -31.28 -18.59
N ARG A 419 10.89 -31.77 -18.77
CA ARG A 419 11.24 -33.20 -18.62
C ARG A 419 11.25 -33.66 -17.17
N LEU A 420 11.63 -32.77 -16.23
CA LEU A 420 11.61 -33.08 -14.80
C LEU A 420 10.20 -33.19 -14.24
N ILE A 421 9.25 -32.44 -14.74
CA ILE A 421 7.84 -32.47 -14.32
C ILE A 421 7.23 -33.88 -14.56
N SER A 422 7.62 -34.56 -15.62
CA SER A 422 7.16 -35.95 -15.85
C SER A 422 7.63 -36.94 -14.79
N VAL A 423 8.69 -36.60 -14.03
CA VAL A 423 9.25 -37.39 -12.94
C VAL A 423 8.83 -36.84 -11.57
N PHE A 424 8.70 -35.54 -11.46
CA PHE A 424 8.33 -34.77 -10.25
C PHE A 424 7.16 -33.85 -10.56
N PRO A 425 5.91 -34.34 -10.59
CA PRO A 425 4.73 -33.51 -10.94
C PRO A 425 4.57 -32.24 -10.10
N GLN A 426 5.02 -32.23 -8.85
CA GLN A 426 5.00 -31.08 -7.95
C GLN A 426 5.83 -29.89 -8.46
N LEU A 427 6.69 -30.06 -9.45
CA LEU A 427 7.45 -28.98 -10.07
C LEU A 427 6.64 -28.19 -11.10
N ASP A 428 5.45 -28.68 -11.50
CA ASP A 428 4.60 -28.02 -12.50
C ASP A 428 4.22 -26.60 -12.07
N LYS A 429 4.03 -26.39 -10.76
CA LYS A 429 3.73 -25.06 -10.17
C LYS A 429 4.76 -23.97 -10.51
N TYR A 430 6.00 -24.33 -10.85
CA TYR A 430 7.05 -23.39 -11.23
C TYR A 430 7.07 -23.07 -12.73
N LEU A 431 6.41 -23.89 -13.58
CA LEU A 431 6.42 -23.72 -15.02
C LEU A 431 5.29 -22.79 -15.48
N CYS A 432 5.41 -21.50 -15.18
CA CYS A 432 4.43 -20.50 -15.61
C CYS A 432 4.35 -20.41 -17.15
N LYS A 433 3.14 -20.32 -17.69
CA LYS A 433 2.90 -20.24 -19.14
C LYS A 433 3.30 -18.88 -19.70
N ASP A 434 2.88 -17.82 -19.03
CA ASP A 434 2.98 -16.45 -19.50
C ASP A 434 4.11 -15.66 -18.83
N PHE A 435 4.95 -16.33 -18.03
CA PHE A 435 6.04 -15.71 -17.29
C PHE A 435 7.32 -16.55 -17.34
N TYR A 436 8.44 -15.91 -17.01
CA TYR A 436 9.73 -16.54 -16.82
C TYR A 436 10.43 -15.96 -15.60
N LEU A 437 11.43 -16.63 -15.08
CA LEU A 437 12.22 -16.19 -13.94
C LEU A 437 13.41 -15.35 -14.40
N ASP A 438 13.35 -14.03 -14.17
CA ASP A 438 14.45 -13.10 -14.42
C ASP A 438 15.34 -12.98 -13.18
N GLU A 439 16.65 -12.94 -13.35
CA GLU A 439 17.63 -12.94 -12.26
C GLU A 439 18.00 -11.51 -11.87
N ILE A 440 18.03 -11.23 -10.58
CA ILE A 440 18.46 -9.95 -10.04
C ILE A 440 19.99 -9.86 -10.15
N THR A 441 20.49 -8.80 -10.77
CA THR A 441 21.92 -8.52 -10.87
C THR A 441 22.40 -7.51 -9.84
N GLU A 442 21.54 -6.55 -9.46
CA GLU A 442 21.90 -5.48 -8.56
C GLU A 442 20.69 -4.95 -7.79
N ILE A 443 20.90 -4.59 -6.54
CA ILE A 443 19.92 -3.86 -5.71
C ILE A 443 20.64 -2.68 -5.07
N ILE A 444 20.10 -1.47 -5.25
CA ILE A 444 20.66 -0.24 -4.70
C ILE A 444 19.61 0.42 -3.82
N GLU A 445 19.95 0.71 -2.57
CA GLU A 445 19.13 1.57 -1.70
C GLU A 445 19.27 3.02 -2.16
N ILE A 446 18.13 3.66 -2.44
CA ILE A 446 18.09 5.03 -2.97
C ILE A 446 17.47 6.03 -1.98
N GLY A 447 17.15 5.55 -0.76
CA GLY A 447 16.53 6.35 0.28
C GLY A 447 15.05 6.68 -0.01
N PRO A 448 14.47 7.61 0.76
CA PRO A 448 13.07 7.98 0.64
C PRO A 448 12.74 8.64 -0.70
N GLN A 449 11.69 8.15 -1.36
CA GLN A 449 11.19 8.66 -2.64
C GLN A 449 9.67 8.87 -2.60
N GLN A 450 9.18 9.78 -3.45
CA GLN A 450 7.76 9.84 -3.74
C GLN A 450 7.38 8.63 -4.60
N LEU A 451 6.43 7.84 -4.14
CA LEU A 451 5.97 6.62 -4.77
C LEU A 451 4.45 6.66 -4.95
N ILE A 452 3.93 5.69 -5.70
CA ILE A 452 2.50 5.50 -5.92
C ILE A 452 2.12 4.09 -5.47
N HIS A 453 1.07 4.02 -4.66
CA HIS A 453 0.35 2.78 -4.39
C HIS A 453 -0.63 2.52 -5.54
N VAL A 454 -0.67 1.30 -6.06
CA VAL A 454 -1.61 0.88 -7.11
C VAL A 454 -2.52 -0.20 -6.53
N GLY A 455 -3.82 0.10 -6.42
CA GLY A 455 -4.83 -0.87 -5.99
C GLY A 455 -5.30 -1.75 -7.16
N ILE A 456 -5.31 -3.08 -6.99
CA ILE A 456 -5.81 -4.04 -8.00
C ILE A 456 -6.80 -4.99 -7.35
N ASP A 457 -7.92 -5.21 -8.02
CA ASP A 457 -8.94 -6.17 -7.60
C ASP A 457 -8.43 -7.61 -7.66
N ASN A 458 -9.08 -8.50 -6.97
CA ASN A 458 -8.93 -9.97 -6.96
C ASN A 458 -7.50 -10.49 -6.77
N THR A 459 -6.61 -10.26 -7.73
CA THR A 459 -5.25 -10.82 -7.70
C THR A 459 -4.32 -10.03 -6.79
N HIS A 460 -4.66 -8.80 -6.42
CA HIS A 460 -3.84 -7.88 -5.64
C HIS A 460 -2.39 -7.75 -6.15
N ASN A 461 -2.20 -7.96 -7.45
CA ASN A 461 -0.91 -7.84 -8.11
C ASN A 461 -1.07 -7.23 -9.50
N PHE A 462 0.03 -6.73 -10.04
CA PHE A 462 0.06 -6.09 -11.36
C PHE A 462 1.44 -6.23 -11.99
N ILE A 463 1.52 -5.98 -13.29
CA ILE A 463 2.76 -6.07 -14.04
C ILE A 463 3.39 -4.69 -14.13
N ALA A 464 4.45 -4.47 -13.34
CA ALA A 464 5.20 -3.23 -13.18
C ALA A 464 6.55 -3.33 -13.91
N ASN A 465 6.81 -2.53 -14.93
CA ASN A 465 7.99 -2.62 -15.80
C ASN A 465 8.25 -4.05 -16.33
N GLY A 466 7.17 -4.84 -16.51
CA GLY A 466 7.23 -6.23 -16.94
C GLY A 466 7.50 -7.24 -15.81
N LEU A 467 7.55 -6.83 -14.54
CA LEU A 467 7.75 -7.68 -13.35
C LEU A 467 6.45 -7.79 -12.54
N VAL A 468 6.23 -8.91 -11.85
CA VAL A 468 5.03 -9.12 -11.04
C VAL A 468 5.22 -8.53 -9.65
N SER A 469 4.34 -7.59 -9.28
CA SER A 469 4.27 -6.84 -8.04
C SER A 469 2.96 -7.08 -7.30
N HIS A 470 2.92 -7.11 -5.95
CA HIS A 470 1.73 -7.51 -5.17
C HIS A 470 1.36 -6.56 -4.03
N ASN A 471 0.08 -6.57 -3.63
CA ASN A 471 -0.49 -5.96 -2.43
C ASN A 471 -0.89 -7.04 -1.40
N THR A 472 -0.90 -6.77 -0.07
CA THR A 472 -1.17 -7.83 0.94
C THR A 472 -2.19 -7.40 2.00
N GLU A 473 -3.13 -8.29 2.29
CA GLU A 473 -3.97 -8.37 3.49
C GLU A 473 -3.84 -9.79 4.05
N LEU A 474 -3.33 -9.95 5.28
CA LEU A 474 -3.01 -11.29 5.80
C LEU A 474 -3.81 -11.70 7.05
N VAL A 475 -4.17 -10.76 7.93
CA VAL A 475 -4.61 -11.09 9.29
C VAL A 475 -5.97 -11.79 9.33
N ILE A 476 -6.97 -11.31 8.58
CA ILE A 476 -8.33 -11.89 8.56
C ILE A 476 -8.32 -13.29 7.97
N LYS A 477 -7.57 -13.48 6.88
CA LYS A 477 -7.48 -14.76 6.15
C LYS A 477 -6.84 -15.84 7.03
N SER A 478 -5.78 -15.49 7.75
CA SER A 478 -5.15 -16.36 8.73
C SER A 478 -6.06 -16.63 9.93
N PHE A 479 -6.82 -15.65 10.39
CA PHE A 479 -7.75 -15.81 11.51
C PHE A 479 -8.83 -16.85 11.20
N ILE A 480 -9.53 -16.71 10.10
CA ILE A 480 -10.61 -17.64 9.72
C ILE A 480 -10.08 -19.05 9.52
N SER A 481 -8.93 -19.23 8.83
CA SER A 481 -8.32 -20.55 8.65
C SER A 481 -7.87 -21.17 9.97
N TRP A 482 -7.36 -20.37 10.91
CA TRP A 482 -7.03 -20.83 12.27
C TRP A 482 -8.26 -21.30 13.03
N CYS A 483 -9.36 -20.57 12.94
CA CYS A 483 -10.60 -20.98 13.59
C CYS A 483 -11.13 -22.32 13.06
N PHE A 484 -10.97 -22.60 11.76
CA PHE A 484 -11.29 -23.93 11.22
C PHE A 484 -10.32 -25.02 11.71
N ALA A 485 -9.05 -24.69 11.97
CA ALA A 485 -8.10 -25.61 12.60
C ALA A 485 -8.52 -25.94 14.05
N LEU A 486 -9.05 -24.95 14.79
CA LEU A 486 -9.56 -25.11 16.15
C LEU A 486 -10.86 -25.91 16.18
N ASN A 487 -11.81 -25.57 15.32
CA ASN A 487 -13.09 -26.23 15.23
C ASN A 487 -13.52 -26.35 13.75
N PRO A 488 -13.36 -27.54 13.14
CA PRO A 488 -13.70 -27.75 11.73
C PRO A 488 -15.21 -27.64 11.44
N LYS A 489 -16.07 -27.48 12.45
CA LYS A 489 -17.53 -27.26 12.35
C LYS A 489 -17.91 -25.78 12.41
N CYS A 490 -16.96 -24.84 12.49
CA CYS A 490 -17.23 -23.40 12.52
C CYS A 490 -18.11 -22.95 11.35
N ARG A 491 -18.97 -21.96 11.61
CA ARG A 491 -19.79 -21.32 10.56
C ARG A 491 -19.51 -19.83 10.52
N PHE A 492 -18.97 -19.37 9.39
CA PHE A 492 -18.61 -17.99 9.15
C PHE A 492 -19.51 -17.33 8.11
N LEU A 493 -19.99 -16.11 8.44
CA LEU A 493 -20.51 -15.16 7.48
C LEU A 493 -19.43 -14.09 7.27
N HIS A 494 -18.80 -14.08 6.11
CA HIS A 494 -17.76 -13.13 5.76
C HIS A 494 -18.29 -12.09 4.78
N LEU A 495 -18.19 -10.81 5.12
CA LEU A 495 -18.75 -9.70 4.36
C LEU A 495 -17.66 -8.67 4.02
N SER A 496 -17.79 -8.02 2.84
CA SER A 496 -17.03 -6.85 2.43
C SER A 496 -17.89 -5.97 1.52
N TYR A 497 -17.41 -4.78 1.15
CA TYR A 497 -18.15 -3.91 0.22
C TYR A 497 -18.34 -4.52 -1.19
N SER A 498 -17.49 -5.47 -1.59
CA SER A 498 -17.46 -6.05 -2.94
C SER A 498 -17.57 -7.57 -2.88
N ASP A 499 -18.42 -8.16 -3.75
CA ASP A 499 -18.50 -9.62 -3.94
C ASP A 499 -17.16 -10.19 -4.45
N LEU A 500 -16.43 -9.43 -5.27
CA LEU A 500 -15.12 -9.84 -5.77
C LEU A 500 -14.10 -9.96 -4.63
N LEU A 501 -13.98 -8.93 -3.80
CA LEU A 501 -13.02 -8.90 -2.69
C LEU A 501 -13.29 -10.02 -1.68
N VAL A 502 -14.55 -10.21 -1.31
CA VAL A 502 -14.91 -11.25 -0.33
C VAL A 502 -14.72 -12.66 -0.87
N ASN A 503 -14.94 -12.88 -2.17
CA ASN A 503 -14.66 -14.17 -2.81
C ASN A 503 -13.16 -14.46 -2.89
N ASP A 504 -12.33 -13.46 -3.18
CA ASP A 504 -10.87 -13.61 -3.18
C ASP A 504 -10.31 -13.92 -1.78
N ASN A 505 -10.85 -13.24 -0.75
CA ASN A 505 -10.55 -13.57 0.64
C ASN A 505 -10.89 -15.04 0.95
N SER A 506 -12.05 -15.49 0.50
CA SER A 506 -12.52 -16.87 0.66
C SER A 506 -11.62 -17.89 -0.05
N ASP A 507 -11.20 -17.61 -1.29
CA ASP A 507 -10.25 -18.47 -2.02
C ASP A 507 -8.88 -18.51 -1.35
N THR A 508 -8.40 -17.39 -0.83
CA THR A 508 -7.15 -17.35 -0.08
C THR A 508 -7.23 -18.21 1.19
N ILE A 509 -8.35 -18.16 1.93
CA ILE A 509 -8.57 -19.00 3.11
C ILE A 509 -8.53 -20.49 2.71
N ARG A 510 -9.19 -20.85 1.61
CA ARG A 510 -9.14 -22.22 1.08
C ARG A 510 -7.72 -22.67 0.72
N ASN A 511 -6.95 -21.79 0.08
CA ASN A 511 -5.55 -22.07 -0.27
C ASN A 511 -4.68 -22.28 0.98
N ILE A 512 -4.89 -21.48 2.05
CA ILE A 512 -4.22 -21.71 3.34
C ILE A 512 -4.57 -23.10 3.89
N MET A 513 -5.86 -23.50 3.84
CA MET A 513 -6.31 -24.80 4.34
C MET A 513 -5.84 -25.99 3.48
N GLN A 514 -5.49 -25.76 2.22
CA GLN A 514 -4.92 -26.77 1.31
C GLN A 514 -3.40 -26.84 1.33
N GLU A 515 -2.72 -25.90 2.04
CA GLU A 515 -1.26 -25.93 2.21
C GLU A 515 -0.83 -27.24 2.89
N GLU A 516 0.28 -27.85 2.42
CA GLU A 516 0.76 -29.15 2.88
C GLU A 516 0.89 -29.23 4.42
N LEU A 517 1.43 -28.19 5.03
CA LEU A 517 1.56 -28.09 6.49
C LEU A 517 0.19 -28.11 7.17
N TYR A 518 -0.77 -27.30 6.67
CA TYR A 518 -2.12 -27.24 7.24
C TYR A 518 -2.85 -28.58 7.09
N ALA A 519 -2.89 -29.13 5.89
CA ALA A 519 -3.53 -30.40 5.60
C ALA A 519 -2.95 -31.58 6.41
N THR A 520 -1.63 -31.53 6.68
CA THR A 520 -0.95 -32.53 7.51
C THR A 520 -1.27 -32.42 8.99
N LEU A 521 -1.36 -31.16 9.51
CA LEU A 521 -1.59 -30.92 10.93
C LEU A 521 -3.07 -30.94 11.31
N PHE A 522 -3.98 -30.54 10.38
CA PHE A 522 -5.40 -30.38 10.64
C PHE A 522 -6.27 -31.11 9.59
N PRO A 523 -6.11 -32.44 9.42
CA PRO A 523 -6.84 -33.22 8.40
C PRO A 523 -8.37 -33.15 8.60
N GLU A 524 -8.86 -32.92 9.81
CA GLU A 524 -10.28 -32.83 10.14
C GLU A 524 -10.95 -31.60 9.50
N SER A 525 -10.16 -30.57 9.23
CA SER A 525 -10.61 -29.32 8.59
C SER A 525 -10.58 -29.40 7.06
N ALA A 526 -10.31 -30.58 6.49
CA ALA A 526 -10.25 -30.77 5.04
C ALA A 526 -11.54 -30.30 4.36
N LEU A 527 -11.39 -29.67 3.20
CA LEU A 527 -12.53 -29.20 2.39
C LEU A 527 -13.36 -30.37 1.85
N ALA A 528 -14.69 -30.20 1.86
CA ALA A 528 -15.61 -31.23 1.36
C ALA A 528 -15.51 -31.39 -0.17
N SER A 529 -15.13 -30.33 -0.89
CA SER A 529 -14.88 -30.36 -2.32
C SER A 529 -13.75 -29.40 -2.68
N GLU A 530 -12.76 -29.86 -3.43
CA GLU A 530 -11.66 -29.04 -3.95
C GLU A 530 -12.15 -28.06 -5.02
N LYS A 531 -13.23 -28.37 -5.75
CA LYS A 531 -13.83 -27.56 -6.81
C LYS A 531 -15.04 -26.74 -6.34
N GLY A 532 -15.16 -26.42 -5.05
CA GLY A 532 -16.26 -25.65 -4.50
C GLY A 532 -16.26 -24.18 -4.99
N SER A 533 -17.43 -23.53 -4.92
CA SER A 533 -17.58 -22.11 -5.21
C SER A 533 -16.83 -21.26 -4.18
N SER A 534 -16.11 -20.21 -4.59
CA SER A 534 -15.51 -19.21 -3.71
C SER A 534 -16.53 -18.56 -2.78
N LYS A 535 -17.76 -18.43 -3.24
CA LYS A 535 -18.84 -17.76 -2.50
C LYS A 535 -19.31 -18.58 -1.28
N ARG A 536 -19.30 -19.92 -1.39
CA ARG A 536 -19.82 -20.79 -0.33
C ARG A 536 -19.19 -22.18 -0.40
N TRP A 537 -18.58 -22.61 0.68
CA TRP A 537 -17.95 -23.93 0.77
C TRP A 537 -18.03 -24.50 2.18
N LYS A 538 -17.78 -25.82 2.29
CA LYS A 538 -17.88 -26.57 3.54
C LYS A 538 -16.61 -27.37 3.80
N THR A 539 -16.34 -27.63 5.08
CA THR A 539 -15.42 -28.66 5.52
C THR A 539 -16.08 -30.03 5.48
N LYS A 540 -15.30 -31.10 5.46
CA LYS A 540 -15.82 -32.48 5.60
C LYS A 540 -16.56 -32.70 6.93
N ALA A 541 -16.16 -31.98 7.97
CA ALA A 541 -16.78 -32.02 9.28
C ALA A 541 -18.14 -31.28 9.37
N GLY A 542 -18.57 -30.57 8.31
CA GLY A 542 -19.83 -29.84 8.26
C GLY A 542 -19.74 -28.36 8.60
N GLY A 543 -18.55 -27.81 8.88
CA GLY A 543 -18.35 -26.38 8.99
C GLY A 543 -18.53 -25.67 7.65
N GLU A 544 -18.79 -24.37 7.68
CA GLU A 544 -19.21 -23.63 6.48
C GLU A 544 -18.71 -22.18 6.48
N LEU A 545 -18.21 -21.72 5.35
CA LEU A 545 -17.99 -20.30 5.11
C LEU A 545 -18.92 -19.83 3.99
N TYR A 546 -19.61 -18.69 4.24
CA TYR A 546 -20.39 -17.99 3.26
C TYR A 546 -19.83 -16.57 3.09
N ALA A 547 -19.30 -16.30 1.90
CA ALA A 547 -18.67 -15.06 1.49
C ALA A 547 -19.62 -14.27 0.60
N VAL A 548 -19.93 -13.01 0.96
CA VAL A 548 -20.92 -12.20 0.23
C VAL A 548 -20.68 -10.71 0.49
N SER A 549 -21.00 -9.84 -0.50
CA SER A 549 -20.90 -8.39 -0.27
C SER A 549 -21.90 -7.90 0.78
N THR A 550 -21.58 -6.75 1.42
CA THR A 550 -22.50 -6.09 2.38
C THR A 550 -23.87 -5.75 1.77
N GLN A 551 -23.96 -5.69 0.46
CA GLN A 551 -25.21 -5.49 -0.28
C GLN A 551 -25.82 -6.78 -0.84
N GLY A 552 -25.12 -7.92 -0.75
CA GLY A 552 -25.54 -9.21 -1.29
C GLY A 552 -26.59 -9.92 -0.44
N GLN A 553 -27.16 -11.02 -0.93
CA GLN A 553 -28.21 -11.75 -0.23
C GLN A 553 -27.65 -12.61 0.89
N VAL A 554 -27.97 -12.32 2.15
CA VAL A 554 -27.55 -13.09 3.34
C VAL A 554 -28.68 -13.89 4.00
N THR A 555 -29.89 -13.85 3.42
CA THR A 555 -31.04 -14.60 3.94
C THR A 555 -30.82 -16.10 3.82
N GLY A 556 -31.19 -16.85 4.87
CA GLY A 556 -31.04 -18.32 4.92
C GLY A 556 -29.67 -18.82 5.38
N PHE A 557 -28.75 -17.93 5.81
CA PHE A 557 -27.48 -18.31 6.46
C PHE A 557 -27.42 -17.72 7.88
N GLY A 558 -26.88 -18.49 8.83
CA GLY A 558 -26.58 -18.06 10.18
C GLY A 558 -25.15 -18.42 10.55
N ALA A 559 -24.42 -17.46 11.12
CA ALA A 559 -23.07 -17.63 11.65
C ALA A 559 -23.11 -18.25 13.06
N GLY A 560 -22.09 -19.01 13.41
CA GLY A 560 -22.07 -19.82 14.63
C GLY A 560 -23.03 -21.00 14.56
N ASN A 561 -23.03 -21.83 15.59
CA ASN A 561 -23.99 -22.92 15.76
C ASN A 561 -25.11 -22.50 16.75
N VAL A 562 -26.23 -23.21 16.73
CA VAL A 562 -27.33 -23.00 17.68
C VAL A 562 -26.86 -23.45 19.05
N ASP A 563 -27.20 -22.68 20.09
CA ASP A 563 -26.93 -23.07 21.47
C ASP A 563 -27.60 -24.44 21.78
N ILE A 564 -26.79 -25.38 22.22
CA ILE A 564 -27.29 -26.70 22.66
C ILE A 564 -27.57 -26.60 24.18
N ASP A 565 -28.61 -27.25 24.66
CA ASP A 565 -28.94 -27.28 26.07
C ASP A 565 -27.75 -27.81 26.89
N PRO A 566 -27.30 -27.09 27.94
CA PRO A 566 -26.17 -27.49 28.77
C PRO A 566 -26.29 -28.89 29.38
N GLU A 567 -27.54 -29.38 29.63
CA GLU A 567 -27.74 -30.75 30.12
C GLU A 567 -27.49 -31.83 29.06
N THR A 568 -27.66 -31.49 27.80
CA THR A 568 -27.33 -32.38 26.65
C THR A 568 -25.85 -32.35 26.33
N GLU A 569 -25.12 -31.25 26.59
CA GLU A 569 -23.67 -31.12 26.40
C GLU A 569 -22.88 -32.00 27.38
N LEU A 570 -23.36 -32.16 28.64
CA LEU A 570 -22.70 -32.99 29.64
C LEU A 570 -22.67 -34.49 29.25
N ALA A 571 -23.54 -34.91 28.37
CA ALA A 571 -23.64 -36.30 27.93
C ALA A 571 -22.83 -36.62 26.66
N GLY A 572 -22.36 -35.58 25.90
CA GLY A 572 -21.73 -35.80 24.57
C GLY A 572 -20.60 -34.88 24.15
N SER A 573 -20.31 -33.80 24.88
CA SER A 573 -19.43 -32.74 24.38
C SER A 573 -18.08 -32.63 25.07
N SER A 574 -17.81 -33.41 26.13
CA SER A 574 -16.46 -33.49 26.72
C SER A 574 -15.42 -34.06 25.73
N ASP A 575 -15.85 -34.50 24.55
CA ASP A 575 -15.05 -35.32 23.68
C ASP A 575 -14.63 -34.74 22.32
N ILE A 576 -14.96 -33.49 21.98
CA ILE A 576 -14.51 -32.94 20.67
C ILE A 576 -13.01 -32.70 20.64
N PHE A 577 -12.40 -32.32 21.76
CA PHE A 577 -10.95 -32.29 21.89
C PHE A 577 -10.34 -33.65 22.25
N THR A 578 -11.15 -34.59 22.68
CA THR A 578 -10.65 -35.78 23.39
C THR A 578 -10.71 -37.06 22.63
N SER A 579 -11.58 -37.30 21.66
CA SER A 579 -11.73 -38.70 21.21
C SER A 579 -11.17 -39.05 19.85
N ALA A 580 -10.97 -38.12 18.94
CA ALA A 580 -10.50 -38.45 17.59
C ALA A 580 -9.28 -37.70 17.08
N MET A 581 -8.83 -36.64 17.79
CA MET A 581 -7.80 -35.74 17.26
C MET A 581 -6.39 -35.96 17.79
N PHE A 582 -6.25 -36.57 18.96
CA PHE A 582 -4.96 -36.74 19.63
C PHE A 582 -4.82 -38.13 20.21
N GLU A 583 -3.61 -38.66 20.23
CA GLU A 583 -3.27 -39.86 21.02
C GLU A 583 -3.51 -39.56 22.51
N ASP A 584 -3.82 -40.59 23.31
CA ASP A 584 -4.32 -40.45 24.70
C ASP A 584 -3.38 -39.62 25.62
N ASP A 585 -2.06 -39.69 25.38
CA ASP A 585 -1.07 -38.88 26.11
C ASP A 585 -1.17 -37.37 25.87
N THR A 586 -1.59 -36.97 24.65
CA THR A 586 -1.77 -35.56 24.30
C THR A 586 -3.04 -34.96 24.92
N LYS A 587 -4.07 -35.78 25.16
CA LYS A 587 -5.30 -35.41 25.88
C LYS A 587 -5.05 -35.06 27.33
N GLU A 588 -4.14 -35.78 28.00
CA GLU A 588 -3.73 -35.44 29.38
C GLU A 588 -2.99 -34.11 29.44
N ILE A 589 -2.11 -33.83 28.46
CA ILE A 589 -1.40 -32.57 28.38
C ILE A 589 -2.36 -31.40 28.16
N LEU A 590 -3.37 -31.54 27.30
CA LEU A 590 -4.40 -30.51 27.07
C LEU A 590 -5.21 -30.21 28.33
N LYS A 591 -5.56 -31.23 29.14
CA LYS A 591 -6.19 -31.03 30.44
C LYS A 591 -5.27 -30.34 31.44
N MET A 592 -3.97 -30.66 31.44
CA MET A 592 -2.98 -30.07 32.36
C MET A 592 -2.71 -28.58 32.09
N ILE A 593 -2.77 -28.13 30.84
CA ILE A 593 -2.55 -26.72 30.47
C ILE A 593 -3.81 -25.86 30.54
N GLY A 594 -4.94 -26.41 31.04
CA GLY A 594 -6.18 -25.66 31.24
C GLY A 594 -6.77 -25.11 29.94
N ALA A 595 -6.61 -25.83 28.82
CA ALA A 595 -7.28 -25.48 27.57
C ALA A 595 -8.78 -25.49 27.80
N THR A 596 -9.36 -24.30 27.86
CA THR A 596 -10.79 -24.11 28.16
C THR A 596 -11.65 -24.68 27.04
N THR A 597 -12.65 -25.45 27.45
CA THR A 597 -13.65 -26.14 26.61
C THR A 597 -14.66 -25.23 25.93
N ASN A 598 -14.44 -23.91 25.90
CA ASN A 598 -15.30 -22.98 25.17
C ASN A 598 -14.96 -23.04 23.67
N ILE A 599 -15.68 -23.91 22.98
CA ILE A 599 -15.43 -24.15 21.55
C ILE A 599 -15.95 -22.96 20.75
N PHE A 600 -15.05 -22.17 20.18
CA PHE A 600 -15.43 -21.13 19.23
C PHE A 600 -16.16 -21.76 18.03
N GLN A 601 -17.36 -21.25 17.71
CA GLN A 601 -18.27 -21.89 16.77
C GLN A 601 -18.41 -21.13 15.45
N GLY A 602 -17.65 -20.06 15.25
CA GLY A 602 -17.71 -19.18 14.09
C GLY A 602 -18.14 -17.77 14.46
N ALA A 603 -18.15 -16.88 13.48
CA ALA A 603 -18.41 -15.44 13.66
C ALA A 603 -19.01 -14.80 12.39
N ILE A 604 -19.54 -13.60 12.56
CA ILE A 604 -19.73 -12.65 11.46
C ILE A 604 -18.45 -11.82 11.39
N VAL A 605 -17.78 -11.82 10.21
CA VAL A 605 -16.56 -11.05 9.96
C VAL A 605 -16.84 -10.06 8.83
N ILE A 606 -16.74 -8.78 9.13
CA ILE A 606 -16.98 -7.69 8.18
C ILE A 606 -15.64 -6.98 7.93
N ASP A 607 -15.21 -7.00 6.68
CA ASP A 607 -13.96 -6.42 6.21
C ASP A 607 -14.27 -5.29 5.23
N ASP A 608 -13.91 -4.05 5.58
CA ASP A 608 -14.20 -2.87 4.78
C ASP A 608 -15.66 -2.85 4.25
N PRO A 609 -16.67 -2.50 5.07
CA PRO A 609 -18.08 -2.58 4.68
C PRO A 609 -18.54 -1.58 3.62
N ILE A 610 -17.73 -0.52 3.36
CA ILE A 610 -18.03 0.58 2.44
C ILE A 610 -16.78 0.93 1.62
N LYS A 611 -16.97 1.30 0.35
CA LYS A 611 -15.89 1.84 -0.49
C LYS A 611 -15.47 3.22 -0.02
N PRO A 612 -14.15 3.55 -0.02
CA PRO A 612 -13.68 4.89 0.34
C PRO A 612 -14.34 6.01 -0.48
N GLU A 613 -14.52 5.82 -1.79
CA GLU A 613 -15.11 6.81 -2.69
C GLU A 613 -16.62 7.03 -2.44
N GLU A 614 -17.30 6.08 -1.80
CA GLU A 614 -18.72 6.14 -1.46
C GLU A 614 -18.96 6.61 -0.02
N ALA A 615 -17.89 6.73 0.77
CA ALA A 615 -18.00 7.02 2.20
C ALA A 615 -18.56 8.42 2.52
N ASP A 616 -18.43 9.37 1.61
CA ASP A 616 -19.00 10.73 1.77
C ASP A 616 -20.50 10.79 1.51
N SER A 617 -21.09 9.75 0.90
CA SER A 617 -22.53 9.70 0.59
C SER A 617 -23.35 9.28 1.81
N ASP A 618 -24.17 10.19 2.35
CA ASP A 618 -25.14 9.93 3.44
C ASP A 618 -26.09 8.76 3.11
N ILE A 619 -26.53 8.70 1.85
CA ILE A 619 -27.45 7.64 1.39
C ILE A 619 -26.78 6.27 1.50
N VAL A 620 -25.51 6.16 1.09
CA VAL A 620 -24.79 4.89 1.12
C VAL A 620 -24.50 4.48 2.56
N ARG A 621 -23.99 5.40 3.40
CA ARG A 621 -23.74 5.14 4.82
C ARG A 621 -24.99 4.68 5.57
N THR A 622 -26.09 5.45 5.42
CA THR A 622 -27.37 5.12 6.06
C THR A 622 -27.89 3.74 5.63
N ARG A 623 -27.76 3.42 4.33
CA ARG A 623 -28.15 2.11 3.81
C ARG A 623 -27.34 0.97 4.43
N ILE A 624 -26.03 1.13 4.57
CA ILE A 624 -25.13 0.13 5.17
C ILE A 624 -25.46 -0.04 6.66
N ASN A 625 -25.59 1.06 7.41
CA ASN A 625 -25.92 1.04 8.84
C ASN A 625 -27.29 0.38 9.09
N THR A 626 -28.32 0.80 8.34
CA THR A 626 -29.67 0.19 8.42
C THR A 626 -29.66 -1.30 8.08
N ARG A 627 -28.87 -1.69 7.07
CA ARG A 627 -28.75 -3.09 6.68
C ARG A 627 -28.03 -3.92 7.73
N PHE A 628 -27.00 -3.37 8.38
CA PHE A 628 -26.35 -4.03 9.49
C PHE A 628 -27.38 -4.35 10.59
N GLU A 629 -28.17 -3.37 11.02
CA GLU A 629 -29.17 -3.53 12.06
C GLU A 629 -30.28 -4.51 11.68
N ASN A 630 -30.88 -4.32 10.51
CA ASN A 630 -32.08 -5.07 10.13
C ASN A 630 -31.78 -6.47 9.62
N THR A 631 -30.57 -6.71 9.09
CA THR A 631 -30.29 -7.95 8.37
C THR A 631 -29.06 -8.68 8.87
N ILE A 632 -27.89 -8.03 8.90
CA ILE A 632 -26.61 -8.72 9.16
C ILE A 632 -26.51 -9.15 10.61
N ARG A 633 -26.80 -8.25 11.54
CA ARG A 633 -26.79 -8.50 12.98
C ARG A 633 -27.65 -9.71 13.37
N ASN A 634 -28.82 -9.88 12.74
CA ASN A 634 -29.75 -10.97 13.00
C ASN A 634 -29.33 -12.32 12.38
N ARG A 635 -28.11 -12.42 11.83
CA ARG A 635 -27.55 -13.68 11.27
C ARG A 635 -26.68 -14.43 12.27
N THR A 636 -26.66 -14.06 13.52
CA THR A 636 -26.06 -14.86 14.61
C THR A 636 -27.02 -15.97 15.03
N ASN A 637 -26.55 -17.21 15.07
CA ASN A 637 -27.34 -18.35 15.52
C ASN A 637 -27.42 -18.46 17.05
N SER A 638 -26.52 -17.77 17.76
CA SER A 638 -26.44 -17.71 19.21
C SER A 638 -26.11 -16.30 19.67
N ARG A 639 -26.55 -15.91 20.87
CA ARG A 639 -26.12 -14.68 21.56
C ARG A 639 -24.62 -14.66 21.84
N ASN A 640 -23.97 -15.81 21.77
CA ASN A 640 -22.51 -15.94 21.95
C ASN A 640 -21.72 -15.82 20.66
N THR A 641 -22.37 -15.79 19.48
CA THR A 641 -21.71 -15.63 18.20
C THR A 641 -21.10 -14.24 18.09
N PRO A 642 -19.76 -14.12 17.94
CA PRO A 642 -19.10 -12.83 17.82
C PRO A 642 -19.38 -12.13 16.49
N ILE A 643 -19.28 -10.79 16.53
CA ILE A 643 -19.23 -9.94 15.33
C ILE A 643 -17.92 -9.16 15.38
N ILE A 644 -17.16 -9.25 14.30
CA ILE A 644 -15.84 -8.61 14.12
C ILE A 644 -15.94 -7.67 12.91
N ILE A 645 -15.58 -6.41 13.11
CA ILE A 645 -15.53 -5.41 12.05
C ILE A 645 -14.09 -4.90 11.95
N ILE A 646 -13.49 -5.00 10.76
CA ILE A 646 -12.16 -4.48 10.50
C ILE A 646 -12.27 -3.49 9.34
N MET A 647 -11.92 -2.24 9.57
CA MET A 647 -11.91 -1.20 8.54
C MET A 647 -11.06 -0.01 8.94
N GLN A 648 -10.59 0.75 7.95
CA GLN A 648 -10.15 2.12 8.19
C GLN A 648 -11.35 3.01 8.48
N ARG A 649 -11.18 4.08 9.28
CA ARG A 649 -12.21 5.09 9.42
C ARG A 649 -12.29 5.92 8.14
N LEU A 650 -13.49 6.21 7.69
CA LEU A 650 -13.76 6.94 6.44
C LEU A 650 -14.64 8.17 6.66
N HIS A 651 -15.52 8.12 7.65
CA HIS A 651 -16.44 9.18 7.99
C HIS A 651 -16.88 9.06 9.46
N GLU A 652 -17.29 10.17 10.12
CA GLU A 652 -17.77 10.12 11.52
C GLU A 652 -18.92 9.14 11.70
N ASN A 653 -19.84 9.06 10.71
CA ASN A 653 -21.02 8.21 10.70
C ASN A 653 -20.83 6.96 9.81
N ASP A 654 -19.60 6.50 9.58
CA ASP A 654 -19.36 5.17 9.02
C ASP A 654 -19.87 4.08 9.97
N LEU A 655 -19.89 2.83 9.55
CA LEU A 655 -20.47 1.76 10.38
C LEU A 655 -19.86 1.71 11.79
N CYS A 656 -18.55 1.89 11.92
CA CYS A 656 -17.87 1.90 13.22
C CYS A 656 -18.26 3.09 14.08
N GLY A 657 -18.34 4.29 13.53
CA GLY A 657 -18.77 5.48 14.26
C GLY A 657 -20.24 5.43 14.64
N TYR A 658 -21.09 4.94 13.74
CA TYR A 658 -22.50 4.72 14.02
C TYR A 658 -22.69 3.77 15.21
N LEU A 659 -22.04 2.61 15.20
CA LEU A 659 -22.18 1.61 16.28
C LEU A 659 -21.66 2.14 17.62
N GLN A 660 -20.56 2.86 17.64
CA GLN A 660 -20.05 3.49 18.88
C GLN A 660 -20.99 4.57 19.43
N THR A 661 -21.80 5.20 18.56
CA THR A 661 -22.78 6.23 18.96
C THR A 661 -24.07 5.61 19.47
N VAL A 662 -24.60 4.58 18.81
CA VAL A 662 -25.90 3.97 19.18
C VAL A 662 -25.76 2.92 20.27
N GLU A 663 -24.60 2.31 20.45
CA GLU A 663 -24.30 1.26 21.43
C GLU A 663 -23.01 1.60 22.23
N PRO A 664 -23.02 2.70 22.98
CA PRO A 664 -21.82 3.11 23.70
C PRO A 664 -21.41 2.07 24.76
N GLY A 665 -20.14 1.60 24.64
CA GLY A 665 -19.58 0.62 25.59
C GLY A 665 -19.82 -0.86 25.26
N GLU A 666 -20.67 -1.20 24.28
CA GLU A 666 -20.92 -2.59 23.88
C GLU A 666 -19.84 -3.17 22.98
N TRP A 667 -19.06 -2.30 22.33
CA TRP A 667 -18.01 -2.68 21.38
C TRP A 667 -16.64 -2.48 21.98
N THR A 668 -15.80 -3.50 21.92
CA THR A 668 -14.36 -3.38 22.15
C THR A 668 -13.74 -2.76 20.89
N VAL A 669 -13.15 -1.58 21.02
CA VAL A 669 -12.56 -0.85 19.90
C VAL A 669 -11.05 -0.86 20.02
N LEU A 670 -10.37 -1.49 19.05
CA LEU A 670 -8.94 -1.41 18.86
C LEU A 670 -8.65 -0.39 17.74
N SER A 671 -8.39 0.85 18.12
CA SER A 671 -7.93 1.89 17.17
C SER A 671 -6.41 1.88 17.08
N LEU A 672 -5.90 1.83 15.84
CA LEU A 672 -4.47 1.75 15.52
C LEU A 672 -4.07 2.93 14.60
N PRO A 673 -4.00 4.17 15.13
CA PRO A 673 -3.53 5.32 14.36
C PRO A 673 -2.08 5.14 13.93
N ALA A 674 -1.74 5.66 12.73
CA ALA A 674 -0.41 5.54 12.14
C ALA A 674 0.69 6.25 12.95
N ILE A 675 0.35 7.33 13.65
CA ILE A 675 1.20 7.98 14.65
C ILE A 675 0.64 7.64 16.02
N GLN A 676 1.47 7.04 16.85
CA GLN A 676 1.16 6.68 18.24
C GLN A 676 1.84 7.68 19.16
N THR A 677 1.10 8.26 20.09
CA THR A 677 1.65 9.12 21.14
C THR A 677 1.72 8.32 22.44
N ASP A 678 2.87 8.27 23.04
CA ASP A 678 3.03 7.67 24.35
C ASP A 678 2.30 8.54 25.40
N PRO A 679 1.35 8.00 26.16
CA PRO A 679 0.54 8.80 27.08
C PRO A 679 1.33 9.34 28.27
N GLU A 680 2.46 8.73 28.64
CA GLU A 680 3.27 9.15 29.79
C GLU A 680 4.34 10.17 29.40
N THR A 681 5.00 9.94 28.26
CA THR A 681 6.13 10.79 27.81
C THR A 681 5.74 11.84 26.79
N GLY A 682 4.59 11.68 26.11
CA GLY A 682 4.18 12.53 24.99
C GLY A 682 5.02 12.30 23.72
N GLU A 683 5.92 11.33 23.73
CA GLU A 683 6.72 10.97 22.55
C GLU A 683 5.85 10.34 21.47
N GLU A 684 5.99 10.86 20.26
CA GLU A 684 5.32 10.29 19.09
C GLU A 684 6.20 9.26 18.41
N ARG A 685 5.58 8.16 18.00
CA ARG A 685 6.23 7.10 17.23
C ARG A 685 5.32 6.60 16.11
N ALA A 686 5.92 6.17 15.01
CA ALA A 686 5.16 5.50 13.96
C ALA A 686 4.63 4.15 14.47
N LEU A 687 3.39 3.81 14.10
CA LEU A 687 2.76 2.51 14.41
C LEU A 687 3.63 1.32 13.92
N TRP A 688 4.26 1.49 12.79
CA TRP A 688 5.20 0.52 12.22
C TRP A 688 6.38 1.25 11.57
N PRO A 689 7.47 1.53 12.32
CA PRO A 689 8.62 2.30 11.81
C PRO A 689 9.32 1.71 10.59
N MET A 690 9.25 0.39 10.44
CA MET A 690 9.78 -0.29 9.23
C MET A 690 8.97 0.02 7.98
N LYS A 691 7.76 0.55 8.13
CA LYS A 691 6.85 0.85 7.05
C LYS A 691 6.79 2.33 6.73
N HIS A 692 6.60 3.15 7.75
CA HIS A 692 6.62 4.60 7.67
C HIS A 692 7.40 5.13 8.85
N THR A 693 8.41 5.93 8.57
CA THR A 693 9.04 6.74 9.60
C THR A 693 8.08 7.85 10.04
N LEU A 694 8.30 8.40 11.22
CA LEU A 694 7.49 9.51 11.72
C LEU A 694 7.55 10.72 10.78
N GLU A 695 8.73 11.00 10.20
CA GLU A 695 8.93 12.08 9.23
C GLU A 695 8.11 11.88 7.95
N GLU A 696 8.04 10.65 7.44
CA GLU A 696 7.22 10.31 6.28
C GLU A 696 5.73 10.52 6.56
N LEU A 697 5.25 10.08 7.73
CA LEU A 697 3.86 10.28 8.14
C LEU A 697 3.49 11.76 8.22
N TYR A 698 4.39 12.61 8.73
CA TYR A 698 4.16 14.06 8.73
C TYR A 698 4.13 14.67 7.33
N LYS A 699 4.99 14.21 6.42
CA LYS A 699 4.95 14.65 5.02
C LYS A 699 3.63 14.26 4.35
N MET A 700 3.14 13.03 4.58
CA MET A 700 1.84 12.58 4.08
C MET A 700 0.70 13.45 4.65
N ARG A 701 0.74 13.76 5.95
CA ARG A 701 -0.24 14.63 6.62
C ARG A 701 -0.24 16.03 6.02
N ALA A 702 0.93 16.57 5.71
CA ALA A 702 1.07 17.89 5.08
C ALA A 702 0.49 17.95 3.66
N ILE A 703 0.53 16.86 2.90
CA ILE A 703 -0.02 16.77 1.53
C ILE A 703 -1.55 16.75 1.55
N ASN A 704 -2.15 15.91 2.38
CA ASN A 704 -3.61 15.82 2.51
C ASN A 704 -4.01 15.55 3.97
N PRO A 705 -4.13 16.61 4.80
CA PRO A 705 -4.44 16.46 6.22
C PRO A 705 -5.77 15.75 6.48
N VAL A 706 -6.80 15.99 5.64
CA VAL A 706 -8.14 15.39 5.85
C VAL A 706 -8.11 13.89 5.70
N VAL A 707 -7.57 13.41 4.60
CA VAL A 707 -7.44 11.97 4.33
C VAL A 707 -6.52 11.34 5.36
N PHE A 708 -5.43 12.02 5.73
CA PHE A 708 -4.50 11.50 6.72
C PHE A 708 -5.17 11.37 8.10
N ASP A 709 -5.81 12.42 8.59
CA ASP A 709 -6.45 12.40 9.92
C ASP A 709 -7.60 11.37 9.95
N THR A 710 -8.40 11.29 8.89
CA THR A 710 -9.50 10.34 8.79
C THR A 710 -8.99 8.90 8.73
N GLN A 711 -8.17 8.58 7.73
CA GLN A 711 -7.83 7.19 7.38
C GLN A 711 -6.57 6.67 8.08
N TYR A 712 -5.58 7.54 8.32
CA TYR A 712 -4.32 7.15 8.96
C TYR A 712 -4.34 7.35 10.47
N MET A 713 -4.95 8.44 10.95
CA MET A 713 -5.11 8.66 12.40
C MET A 713 -6.36 8.03 12.97
N GLN A 714 -7.21 7.45 12.13
CA GLN A 714 -8.52 6.87 12.51
C GLN A 714 -9.46 7.90 13.16
N ASP A 715 -9.30 9.19 12.83
CA ASP A 715 -10.08 10.30 13.33
C ASP A 715 -10.83 11.03 12.19
N PRO A 716 -12.04 10.57 11.84
CA PRO A 716 -12.85 11.16 10.78
C PRO A 716 -13.61 12.41 11.23
N THR A 717 -12.94 13.38 11.85
CA THR A 717 -13.58 14.62 12.28
C THR A 717 -13.94 15.47 11.05
N PRO A 718 -15.23 15.80 10.83
CA PRO A 718 -15.63 16.58 9.66
C PRO A 718 -15.08 18.00 9.73
N LYS A 719 -14.58 18.52 8.62
CA LYS A 719 -14.18 19.93 8.50
C LYS A 719 -15.37 20.88 8.33
N GLU A 720 -16.52 20.38 7.85
CA GLU A 720 -17.73 21.18 7.81
C GLU A 720 -18.19 21.53 9.23
N GLY A 721 -18.31 22.83 9.50
CA GLY A 721 -18.69 23.33 10.81
C GLY A 721 -17.54 23.64 11.75
N LEU A 722 -16.27 23.46 11.36
CA LEU A 722 -15.12 23.94 12.16
C LEU A 722 -15.14 25.45 12.32
N MET A 723 -14.70 25.94 13.49
CA MET A 723 -14.61 27.38 13.78
C MET A 723 -13.47 28.03 13.00
N TYR A 724 -12.35 27.32 12.85
CA TYR A 724 -11.15 27.79 12.19
C TYR A 724 -10.76 26.85 11.05
N GLU A 725 -10.43 27.39 9.89
CA GLU A 725 -9.97 26.63 8.73
C GLU A 725 -8.44 26.47 8.70
N GLY A 726 -7.73 27.35 9.41
CA GLY A 726 -6.27 27.39 9.54
C GLY A 726 -5.82 28.74 10.08
N PHE A 727 -4.54 28.88 10.41
CA PHE A 727 -3.92 30.12 10.87
C PHE A 727 -2.70 30.45 10.03
N GLY A 728 -2.44 31.75 9.83
CA GLY A 728 -1.21 32.21 9.20
C GLY A 728 0.01 31.85 10.05
N THR A 729 1.13 31.55 9.36
CA THR A 729 2.40 31.24 10.04
C THR A 729 3.48 32.27 9.73
N TYR A 730 4.50 32.32 10.59
CA TYR A 730 5.66 33.20 10.43
C TYR A 730 6.97 32.43 10.69
N THR A 731 8.04 32.80 9.96
CA THR A 731 9.39 32.34 10.22
C THR A 731 10.10 33.17 11.27
N LYS A 732 11.21 32.68 11.84
CA LYS A 732 11.99 33.47 12.83
C LYS A 732 12.44 34.84 12.32
N ASP A 733 12.72 34.97 11.04
CA ASP A 733 13.19 36.19 10.39
C ASP A 733 12.07 37.22 10.22
N GLN A 734 10.83 36.77 10.17
CA GLN A 734 9.63 37.62 10.09
C GLN A 734 9.17 38.16 11.46
N LEU A 735 9.72 37.58 12.55
CA LEU A 735 9.38 38.04 13.88
C LEU A 735 9.93 39.47 14.08
N PRO A 736 9.07 40.44 14.44
CA PRO A 736 9.53 41.85 14.62
C PRO A 736 10.51 41.94 15.79
N VAL A 737 11.79 42.15 15.49
CA VAL A 737 12.86 42.30 16.51
C VAL A 737 13.43 43.71 16.46
N GLY A 738 13.61 44.33 17.60
CA GLY A 738 14.33 45.62 17.72
C GLY A 738 13.53 46.90 17.53
N GLN A 739 12.25 46.84 17.26
CA GLN A 739 11.37 48.04 17.25
C GLN A 739 11.01 48.43 18.66
N LYS A 740 11.25 49.75 19.04
CA LYS A 740 10.96 50.30 20.38
C LYS A 740 9.47 50.26 20.78
N ALA A 741 8.57 49.84 19.90
CA ALA A 741 7.12 49.84 20.12
C ALA A 741 6.52 48.46 20.26
N LEU A 742 7.32 47.37 20.31
CA LEU A 742 6.81 46.02 20.42
C LEU A 742 6.27 45.77 21.84
N ARG A 743 5.01 45.32 21.89
CA ARG A 743 4.33 44.98 23.14
C ARG A 743 4.42 43.48 23.30
N ARG A 744 5.12 43.01 24.32
CA ARG A 744 5.20 41.58 24.72
C ARG A 744 4.16 41.33 25.80
N TRP A 745 3.10 40.68 25.42
CA TRP A 745 1.94 40.49 26.29
C TRP A 745 1.65 38.99 26.49
N ASN A 746 0.79 38.71 27.48
CA ASN A 746 0.29 37.41 27.78
C ASN A 746 -1.19 37.50 28.18
N TYR A 747 -1.98 36.53 27.74
CA TYR A 747 -3.33 36.31 28.18
C TYR A 747 -3.45 34.87 28.72
N THR A 748 -4.19 34.72 29.84
CA THR A 748 -4.34 33.43 30.51
C THR A 748 -5.78 33.20 30.92
N ASP A 749 -6.38 32.12 30.48
CA ASP A 749 -7.61 31.53 31.00
C ASP A 749 -7.25 30.42 31.99
N THR A 750 -7.72 30.49 33.25
CA THR A 750 -7.36 29.57 34.31
C THR A 750 -8.41 28.49 34.50
N ALA A 751 -8.00 27.23 34.60
CA ALA A 751 -8.84 26.11 35.04
C ALA A 751 -8.77 25.96 36.55
N ASP A 752 -9.90 25.65 37.22
CA ASP A 752 -9.93 25.56 38.68
C ASP A 752 -9.86 24.10 39.17
N THR A 753 -10.63 23.21 38.68
CA THR A 753 -10.58 21.76 39.00
C THR A 753 -11.50 20.99 38.04
N GLY A 754 -11.08 19.88 37.48
CA GLY A 754 -11.91 19.04 36.62
C GLY A 754 -11.34 18.80 35.21
N ALA A 755 -12.19 18.73 34.22
CA ALA A 755 -11.83 18.45 32.83
C ALA A 755 -11.36 19.68 32.02
N ASP A 756 -11.25 20.89 32.64
CA ASP A 756 -10.90 22.14 31.97
C ASP A 756 -9.38 22.31 31.86
N PHE A 757 -8.90 22.88 30.77
CA PHE A 757 -7.49 23.14 30.51
C PHE A 757 -7.10 24.57 30.86
N LEU A 758 -5.97 24.72 31.59
CA LEU A 758 -5.31 26.01 31.65
C LEU A 758 -4.75 26.35 30.28
N CYS A 759 -5.10 27.55 29.78
CA CYS A 759 -4.56 28.08 28.55
C CYS A 759 -3.89 29.44 28.78
N SER A 760 -2.59 29.53 28.50
CA SER A 760 -1.82 30.76 28.62
C SER A 760 -1.00 31.00 27.34
N ILE A 761 -1.16 32.18 26.73
CA ILE A 761 -0.54 32.51 25.45
C ILE A 761 0.34 33.75 25.59
N CYS A 762 1.63 33.64 25.28
CA CYS A 762 2.53 34.80 25.14
C CYS A 762 2.61 35.24 23.67
N PHE A 763 2.58 36.54 23.45
CA PHE A 763 2.56 37.06 22.08
C PHE A 763 3.23 38.45 21.98
N ILE A 764 3.61 38.81 20.74
CA ILE A 764 4.07 40.13 20.37
C ILE A 764 2.94 40.82 19.61
N ASP A 765 2.48 41.96 20.14
CA ASP A 765 1.43 42.74 19.55
C ASP A 765 2.00 43.87 18.68
N THR A 766 1.62 43.87 17.39
CA THR A 766 1.94 44.90 16.42
C THR A 766 0.66 45.60 15.94
N PRO A 767 0.74 46.70 15.16
CA PRO A 767 -0.47 47.31 14.63
C PRO A 767 -1.29 46.49 13.65
N GLU A 768 -0.66 45.49 13.00
CA GLU A 768 -1.27 44.71 11.91
C GLU A 768 -1.55 43.28 12.36
N TYR A 769 -0.62 42.64 13.06
CA TYR A 769 -0.70 41.23 13.43
C TYR A 769 -0.29 40.98 14.87
N VAL A 770 -0.78 39.87 15.40
CA VAL A 770 -0.36 39.28 16.66
C VAL A 770 0.52 38.09 16.38
N TYR A 771 1.74 38.07 16.91
CA TYR A 771 2.69 36.97 16.76
C TYR A 771 2.73 36.14 18.04
N VAL A 772 2.16 34.91 18.02
CA VAL A 772 2.21 34.00 19.16
C VAL A 772 3.62 33.47 19.31
N THR A 773 4.24 33.68 20.46
CA THR A 773 5.63 33.25 20.72
C THR A 773 5.73 32.00 21.57
N ASP A 774 4.77 31.79 22.48
CA ASP A 774 4.76 30.66 23.41
C ASP A 774 3.34 30.36 23.92
N VAL A 775 3.07 29.06 24.17
CA VAL A 775 1.79 28.57 24.67
C VAL A 775 2.03 27.57 25.80
N LEU A 776 1.28 27.72 26.90
CA LEU A 776 1.14 26.71 27.94
C LEU A 776 -0.32 26.25 27.92
N PHE A 777 -0.55 25.00 27.52
CA PHE A 777 -1.88 24.41 27.45
C PHE A 777 -1.86 23.04 28.12
N THR A 778 -2.49 22.90 29.28
CA THR A 778 -2.37 21.70 30.12
C THR A 778 -3.52 21.57 31.11
N ASP A 779 -3.83 20.36 31.48
CA ASP A 779 -4.76 19.94 32.52
C ASP A 779 -4.09 19.71 33.89
N ALA A 780 -2.80 20.06 34.01
CA ALA A 780 -2.05 19.93 35.25
C ALA A 780 -2.56 20.88 36.35
N PRO A 781 -2.44 20.52 37.63
CA PRO A 781 -2.89 21.32 38.75
C PRO A 781 -2.12 22.64 38.90
N MET A 782 -2.73 23.61 39.60
CA MET A 782 -2.18 24.99 39.75
C MET A 782 -0.77 24.99 40.30
N GLU A 783 -0.42 24.13 41.24
CA GLU A 783 0.89 24.04 41.87
C GLU A 783 1.99 23.76 40.84
N VAL A 784 1.65 23.04 39.76
CA VAL A 784 2.56 22.72 38.65
C VAL A 784 2.57 23.84 37.62
N THR A 785 1.42 24.41 37.32
CA THR A 785 1.29 25.39 36.23
C THR A 785 1.73 26.81 36.63
N GLU A 786 1.65 27.21 37.92
CA GLU A 786 2.11 28.50 38.41
C GLU A 786 3.61 28.75 38.16
N PRO A 787 4.54 27.82 38.51
CA PRO A 787 5.96 28.01 38.19
C PRO A 787 6.23 27.89 36.68
N GLN A 788 5.49 27.06 35.94
CA GLN A 788 5.63 26.95 34.48
C GLN A 788 5.23 28.26 33.78
N GLN A 789 4.13 28.88 34.20
CA GLN A 789 3.70 30.17 33.65
C GLN A 789 4.68 31.28 34.03
N ALA A 790 5.15 31.34 35.23
CA ALA A 790 6.17 32.32 35.63
C ALA A 790 7.44 32.18 34.77
N ALA A 791 7.90 30.96 34.55
CA ALA A 791 9.04 30.71 33.68
C ALA A 791 8.78 31.12 32.22
N MET A 792 7.59 30.82 31.69
CA MET A 792 7.17 31.25 30.35
C MET A 792 7.14 32.79 30.21
N LEU A 793 6.55 33.50 31.16
CA LEU A 793 6.52 34.97 31.15
C LEU A 793 7.93 35.56 31.18
N ASN A 794 8.82 34.97 31.97
CA ASN A 794 10.20 35.43 32.10
C ASN A 794 11.01 35.22 30.81
N ARG A 795 10.98 34.02 30.22
CA ARG A 795 11.72 33.73 28.99
C ARG A 795 11.23 34.50 27.78
N ASN A 796 9.92 34.81 27.70
CA ASN A 796 9.33 35.60 26.64
C ASN A 796 9.47 37.14 26.87
N GLN A 797 10.12 37.57 27.98
CA GLN A 797 10.26 38.97 28.34
C GLN A 797 8.92 39.71 28.35
N THR A 798 7.89 39.06 28.85
CA THR A 798 6.52 39.61 28.89
C THR A 798 6.50 40.85 29.78
N VAL A 799 5.87 41.90 29.29
CA VAL A 799 5.72 43.18 30.03
C VAL A 799 4.39 43.26 30.76
N ASP A 800 3.34 42.72 30.16
CA ASP A 800 1.99 42.75 30.72
C ASP A 800 1.31 41.40 30.54
N SER A 801 0.84 40.82 31.64
CA SER A 801 0.11 39.57 31.70
C SER A 801 -1.27 39.77 32.30
N LEU A 802 -2.31 39.39 31.56
CA LEU A 802 -3.70 39.39 31.99
C LEU A 802 -4.14 37.97 32.30
N ILE A 803 -4.58 37.78 33.54
CA ILE A 803 -5.08 36.47 34.00
C ILE A 803 -6.56 36.63 34.34
N GLU A 804 -7.38 35.72 33.79
CA GLU A 804 -8.80 35.73 34.09
C GLU A 804 -9.06 35.40 35.54
N SER A 805 -9.89 36.20 36.20
CA SER A 805 -10.11 36.09 37.65
C SER A 805 -11.24 35.14 38.04
N ASN A 806 -11.95 34.57 37.07
CA ASN A 806 -12.94 33.57 37.27
C ASN A 806 -12.26 32.27 37.77
N ASN A 807 -12.92 31.45 38.53
CA ASN A 807 -12.45 30.11 38.92
C ASN A 807 -11.01 30.09 39.54
N GLY A 808 -10.77 30.83 40.64
CA GLY A 808 -9.47 30.72 41.34
C GLY A 808 -8.33 31.62 40.80
N GLY A 809 -8.54 32.31 39.66
CA GLY A 809 -7.49 33.09 38.96
C GLY A 809 -6.87 34.22 39.79
N ARG A 810 -7.51 34.74 40.84
CA ARG A 810 -6.89 35.70 41.73
C ARG A 810 -5.80 35.10 42.64
N SER A 811 -5.94 33.86 43.06
CA SER A 811 -4.93 33.16 43.84
C SER A 811 -3.74 32.79 42.94
N TYR A 812 -4.04 32.23 41.78
CA TYR A 812 -3.08 31.92 40.73
C TYR A 812 -2.22 33.12 40.34
N GLN A 813 -2.83 34.25 40.06
CA GLN A 813 -2.11 35.50 39.74
C GLN A 813 -1.13 35.92 40.85
N ARG A 814 -1.55 35.84 42.14
CA ARG A 814 -0.69 36.22 43.25
C ARG A 814 0.54 35.31 43.34
N ASN A 815 0.35 34.02 43.13
CA ASN A 815 1.44 33.05 43.17
C ASN A 815 2.40 33.22 41.99
N VAL A 816 1.91 33.34 40.73
CA VAL A 816 2.74 33.62 39.56
C VAL A 816 3.56 34.88 39.76
N LYS A 817 2.92 35.96 40.27
CA LYS A 817 3.60 37.24 40.56
C LYS A 817 4.66 37.09 41.64
N ARG A 818 4.38 36.31 42.72
CA ARG A 818 5.34 35.98 43.78
C ARG A 818 6.56 35.29 43.21
N ILE A 819 6.37 34.21 42.44
CA ILE A 819 7.43 33.42 41.84
C ILE A 819 8.30 34.29 40.90
N LEU A 820 7.69 35.08 40.03
CA LEU A 820 8.41 36.01 39.14
C LEU A 820 9.34 36.93 39.91
N ARG A 821 8.87 37.49 41.06
CA ARG A 821 9.64 38.47 41.84
C ARG A 821 10.66 37.83 42.73
N SER A 822 10.29 36.78 43.48
CA SER A 822 11.17 36.20 44.50
C SER A 822 12.20 35.25 43.90
N GLU A 823 11.80 34.44 42.91
CA GLU A 823 12.65 33.39 42.37
C GLU A 823 13.39 33.83 41.10
N MET A 824 12.68 34.54 40.20
CA MET A 824 13.27 34.91 38.90
C MET A 824 13.74 36.39 38.86
N ARG A 825 13.60 37.12 39.93
CA ARG A 825 13.97 38.58 40.06
C ARG A 825 13.46 39.43 38.92
N ASN A 826 12.29 39.08 38.35
CA ASN A 826 11.67 39.81 37.28
C ASN A 826 10.63 40.79 37.84
N PHE A 827 10.96 42.09 37.86
CA PHE A 827 10.11 43.19 38.29
C PHE A 827 9.48 43.92 37.10
N LYS A 828 9.83 43.58 35.86
CA LYS A 828 9.36 44.27 34.65
C LYS A 828 7.99 43.80 34.20
N CYS A 829 7.63 42.54 34.52
CA CYS A 829 6.33 41.98 34.15
C CYS A 829 5.23 42.41 35.12
N SER A 830 4.22 43.09 34.59
CA SER A 830 3.00 43.46 35.30
C SER A 830 1.99 42.35 35.18
N VAL A 831 1.71 41.62 36.28
CA VAL A 831 0.72 40.53 36.30
C VAL A 831 -0.56 41.02 36.95
N ARG A 832 -1.64 41.12 36.18
CA ARG A 832 -2.94 41.70 36.57
C ARG A 832 -4.06 40.67 36.36
N THR A 833 -5.16 40.82 37.08
CA THR A 833 -6.40 40.07 36.85
C THR A 833 -7.47 40.98 36.22
N PHE A 834 -8.37 40.32 35.48
CA PHE A 834 -9.61 40.93 35.00
C PHE A 834 -10.74 39.89 35.10
N THR A 835 -11.98 40.36 35.02
CA THR A 835 -13.14 39.48 35.06
C THR A 835 -13.80 39.46 33.69
N GLN A 836 -13.98 38.28 33.12
CA GLN A 836 -14.73 38.13 31.88
C GLN A 836 -16.22 37.97 32.20
N THR A 837 -17.06 38.76 31.57
CA THR A 837 -18.49 38.77 31.79
C THR A 837 -19.30 38.33 30.58
N GLN A 838 -18.68 38.20 29.42
CA GLN A 838 -19.36 37.77 28.19
C GLN A 838 -19.43 36.26 28.08
N ASN A 839 -20.45 35.73 27.39
CA ASN A 839 -20.58 34.33 27.12
C ASN A 839 -19.46 33.80 26.19
N LYS A 840 -18.69 32.83 26.62
CA LYS A 840 -17.54 32.27 25.90
C LYS A 840 -17.89 31.93 24.44
N LYS A 841 -18.93 31.16 24.20
CA LYS A 841 -19.32 30.69 22.85
C LYS A 841 -19.69 31.87 21.92
N SER A 842 -20.44 32.81 22.40
CA SER A 842 -20.81 33.97 21.61
C SER A 842 -19.58 34.85 21.24
N ARG A 843 -18.63 34.96 22.17
CA ARG A 843 -17.38 35.69 22.01
C ARG A 843 -16.49 35.07 20.94
N ILE A 844 -16.26 33.73 21.07
CA ILE A 844 -15.48 32.97 20.09
C ILE A 844 -16.11 33.08 18.71
N PHE A 845 -17.42 32.86 18.58
CA PHE A 845 -18.13 32.90 17.31
C PHE A 845 -18.03 34.28 16.62
N THR A 846 -18.25 35.37 17.38
CA THR A 846 -18.29 36.70 16.84
C THR A 846 -16.91 37.17 16.33
N GLN A 847 -15.82 36.68 16.91
CA GLN A 847 -14.47 37.15 16.60
C GLN A 847 -13.64 36.13 15.82
N SER A 848 -14.19 34.96 15.49
CA SER A 848 -13.44 33.87 14.86
C SER A 848 -12.72 34.24 13.57
N ALA A 849 -13.36 35.02 12.68
CA ALA A 849 -12.77 35.46 11.42
C ALA A 849 -11.56 36.39 11.63
N GLN A 850 -11.65 37.32 12.58
CA GLN A 850 -10.55 38.22 12.90
C GLN A 850 -9.41 37.50 13.63
N VAL A 851 -9.75 36.60 14.54
CA VAL A 851 -8.78 35.72 15.22
C VAL A 851 -7.97 34.93 14.20
N GLN A 852 -8.63 34.37 13.22
CA GLN A 852 -7.96 33.60 12.17
C GLN A 852 -7.07 34.44 11.26
N ASN A 853 -7.48 35.65 10.94
CA ASN A 853 -6.77 36.56 10.01
C ASN A 853 -5.60 37.31 10.65
N ASP A 854 -5.75 37.75 11.91
CA ASP A 854 -4.83 38.69 12.54
C ASP A 854 -3.80 38.02 13.46
N ILE A 855 -4.00 36.74 13.83
CA ILE A 855 -3.09 35.97 14.70
C ILE A 855 -2.23 35.02 13.88
N LEU A 856 -0.92 35.15 14.04
CA LEU A 856 0.09 34.34 13.36
C LEU A 856 0.81 33.42 14.36
N PHE A 857 1.07 32.17 13.95
CA PHE A 857 1.82 31.21 14.72
C PHE A 857 3.22 30.96 14.11
N PRO A 858 4.22 30.54 14.90
CA PRO A 858 5.52 30.17 14.33
C PRO A 858 5.37 28.93 13.45
N GLU A 859 6.16 28.82 12.37
CA GLU A 859 6.18 27.60 11.57
C GLU A 859 6.44 26.37 12.44
N GLY A 860 5.69 25.29 12.20
CA GLY A 860 5.78 24.05 12.97
C GLY A 860 5.11 24.12 14.36
N TRP A 861 4.24 25.11 14.60
CA TRP A 861 3.52 25.23 15.86
C TRP A 861 2.63 24.02 16.19
N GLU A 862 2.15 23.32 15.18
CA GLU A 862 1.41 22.05 15.32
C GLU A 862 2.22 20.96 16.02
N ARG A 863 3.54 20.97 15.83
CA ARG A 863 4.47 20.06 16.49
C ARG A 863 4.93 20.59 17.84
N LYS A 864 5.02 21.91 17.96
CA LYS A 864 5.47 22.58 19.18
C LYS A 864 4.41 22.53 20.28
N TRP A 865 3.12 22.64 19.93
CA TRP A 865 1.99 22.65 20.85
C TRP A 865 0.85 21.74 20.36
N PRO A 866 1.03 20.43 20.27
CA PRO A 866 0.09 19.52 19.61
C PRO A 866 -1.29 19.48 20.24
N LYS A 867 -1.40 19.46 21.59
CA LYS A 867 -2.70 19.50 22.28
C LYS A 867 -3.47 20.80 22.02
N PHE A 868 -2.77 21.93 22.01
CA PHE A 868 -3.35 23.25 21.74
C PHE A 868 -3.80 23.34 20.28
N TYR A 869 -2.96 22.90 19.33
CA TYR A 869 -3.31 22.81 17.92
C TYR A 869 -4.59 22.00 17.72
N GLN A 870 -4.65 20.81 18.30
CA GLN A 870 -5.81 19.93 18.18
C GLN A 870 -7.06 20.57 18.77
N ALA A 871 -6.97 21.22 19.93
CA ALA A 871 -8.10 21.90 20.56
C ALA A 871 -8.66 23.02 19.69
N LEU A 872 -7.80 23.80 19.02
CA LEU A 872 -8.24 24.89 18.11
C LEU A 872 -8.83 24.34 16.81
N MET A 873 -8.14 23.40 16.16
CA MET A 873 -8.49 22.93 14.83
C MET A 873 -9.66 21.94 14.83
N SER A 874 -10.02 21.39 15.99
CA SER A 874 -11.21 20.54 16.13
C SER A 874 -12.45 21.29 16.68
N TYR A 875 -12.32 22.58 17.01
CA TYR A 875 -13.42 23.34 17.59
C TYR A 875 -14.51 23.68 16.56
N ARG A 876 -15.78 23.37 16.86
CA ARG A 876 -16.91 23.44 15.93
C ARG A 876 -17.82 24.65 16.18
N LYS A 877 -18.37 25.19 15.10
CA LYS A 877 -19.42 26.24 15.12
C LYS A 877 -20.76 25.69 15.66
N ASP A 878 -21.04 24.41 15.40
CA ASP A 878 -22.26 23.75 15.79
C ASP A 878 -22.10 23.05 17.16
N ASN A 879 -23.04 23.27 18.04
CA ASN A 879 -23.06 22.71 19.40
C ASN A 879 -23.40 21.18 19.47
N LYS A 880 -23.11 20.41 18.42
CA LYS A 880 -23.50 18.99 18.38
C LYS A 880 -22.70 18.08 19.31
N LYS A 881 -21.51 18.49 19.76
CA LYS A 881 -20.78 17.82 20.83
C LYS A 881 -21.11 18.50 22.17
N LYS A 882 -21.90 17.88 23.03
CA LYS A 882 -21.98 18.24 24.46
C LYS A 882 -20.56 18.06 25.04
N ASN A 883 -20.02 19.11 25.70
CA ASN A 883 -18.71 19.15 26.35
C ASN A 883 -17.49 19.24 25.41
N GLN A 884 -17.55 20.03 24.35
CA GLN A 884 -16.36 20.36 23.59
C GLN A 884 -15.50 21.37 24.41
N PRO A 885 -14.20 21.09 24.69
CA PRO A 885 -13.30 22.02 25.35
C PRO A 885 -13.17 23.32 24.54
N ASP A 886 -13.46 24.45 25.19
CA ASP A 886 -13.43 25.78 24.55
C ASP A 886 -12.32 26.69 25.08
N ASP A 887 -11.45 26.19 25.97
CA ASP A 887 -10.41 26.95 26.62
C ASP A 887 -9.35 27.52 25.67
N ALA A 888 -8.92 26.73 24.66
CA ALA A 888 -7.96 27.19 23.67
C ALA A 888 -8.55 28.28 22.73
N PRO A 889 -9.75 28.09 22.12
CA PRO A 889 -10.44 29.12 21.35
C PRO A 889 -10.78 30.38 22.15
N ASP A 890 -11.18 30.23 23.40
CA ASP A 890 -11.53 31.33 24.27
C ASP A 890 -10.31 32.17 24.66
N CYS A 891 -9.23 31.52 25.07
CA CYS A 891 -7.97 32.18 25.36
C CYS A 891 -7.41 32.93 24.12
N LEU A 892 -7.48 32.31 22.93
CA LEU A 892 -7.04 32.95 21.68
C LEU A 892 -7.92 34.14 21.30
N THR A 893 -9.22 34.05 21.58
CA THR A 893 -10.16 35.20 21.42
C THR A 893 -9.77 36.33 22.36
N GLY A 894 -9.41 36.02 23.62
CA GLY A 894 -8.90 36.98 24.57
C GLY A 894 -7.63 37.71 24.13
N VAL A 895 -6.71 36.97 23.47
CA VAL A 895 -5.51 37.56 22.83
C VAL A 895 -5.94 38.58 21.79
N TYR A 896 -6.89 38.28 20.93
CA TYR A 896 -7.40 39.21 19.91
C TYR A 896 -8.10 40.42 20.55
N GLU A 897 -8.85 40.25 21.61
CA GLU A 897 -9.50 41.33 22.34
C GLU A 897 -8.46 42.31 22.90
N MET A 898 -7.32 41.83 23.41
CA MET A 898 -6.22 42.68 23.84
C MET A 898 -5.63 43.49 22.68
N HIS A 899 -5.52 42.88 21.50
CA HIS A 899 -5.07 43.56 20.27
C HIS A 899 -6.06 44.61 19.81
N SER A 900 -7.34 44.32 19.69
CA SER A 900 -8.40 45.17 19.14
C SER A 900 -8.81 46.36 20.05
N SER A 901 -8.76 46.18 21.36
CA SER A 901 -9.21 47.21 22.33
C SER A 901 -8.46 48.54 22.25
N LYS A 902 -7.26 48.58 21.71
CA LYS A 902 -6.44 49.78 21.55
C LYS A 902 -6.47 50.37 20.13
N SER A 903 -6.83 49.64 19.15
CA SER A 903 -7.07 50.15 17.80
C SER A 903 -8.28 51.11 17.81
N ARG A 904 -9.31 50.87 18.62
CA ARG A 904 -10.45 51.76 18.85
C ARG A 904 -10.04 53.05 19.57
N ASN A 905 -9.18 53.02 20.58
CA ASN A 905 -8.74 54.20 21.32
C ASN A 905 -7.83 55.14 20.50
N LYS A 906 -7.13 54.69 19.47
CA LYS A 906 -6.38 55.51 18.52
C LYS A 906 -7.29 56.23 17.50
N LYS A 907 -8.43 55.62 17.09
CA LYS A 907 -9.41 56.29 16.21
C LYS A 907 -10.22 57.37 16.92
N ILE A 908 -10.46 57.24 18.19
CA ILE A 908 -11.19 58.27 19.01
C ILE A 908 -10.27 59.43 19.31
N LYS A 909 -8.95 59.27 19.56
CA LYS A 909 -8.00 60.35 19.74
C LYS A 909 -7.58 61.09 18.46
N ARG A 910 -7.96 60.65 17.28
CA ARG A 910 -7.77 61.34 15.99
C ARG A 910 -9.02 62.07 15.50
N LYS A 911 -10.14 62.01 16.21
CA LYS A 911 -11.39 62.70 15.91
C LYS A 911 -11.72 63.87 16.90
N ASN A 912 -10.84 64.13 17.89
CA ASN A 912 -10.93 65.27 18.77
C ASN A 912 -9.75 66.23 18.52
#